data_3a51a0fd8f3d7b6a595c4c32996bd899
#
_entry.id   3a51a0fd8f3d7b6a595c4c32996bd899
#
_cell.length_a   1.000
_cell.length_b   1.000
_cell.length_c   1.000
_cell.angle_alpha   90.00
_cell.angle_beta   90.00
_cell.angle_gamma   90.00
#
_symmetry.space_group_name_H-M   'P 1'
#
loop_
_entity.id
_entity.type
_entity.pdbx_description
1 polymer ?
#
loop_
_entity_poly.entity_id
_entity_poly.type
_entity_poly.pdbx_seq_one_letter_code
_entity_poly.pdbx_strand_id
1 'polypeptide(L)'
;MAKRTKNENDSPSSNTAHSLPPDFDPDVPSREAVLEMLRTTGRAYDVLELARAMGAKHPLSTGFERRLNAMERDGQITYNEQGQILAAPKGDFISGLVQGHRDGFGFLLRDDGGPDLFLAPREMLKVLHGDRVLAKPDGQYRGKPEATIVEVVERRTDRLVGRFLREPGICIVVPEDQRIKHDILIPSGDTAGAEHGQVVTVQIMQQPTRHTQPLGRVIEVLGEIDDPGMEIEIAVRKFDVPVDFSKAAMAQAAKLPDTVKPDQLKGRVDLRDLPFITIDGEDARDFDDAVFCMPVDIGTEKRRRPAWRLLVAIADVSHYVTPGSALDEDAFERGTSVYFPRRVIPMLPESLSNGLCSLNPGVDRLVLVCDMVIPANGAKAGVVSAYQFYNAVIHSQARTTYTDVWAAIQQPGGPAAQSMQHVLPHVLDLYELYQLLSESRSKRGAMEFETVETKIICNPLGRIERIVPYERNDAHRLIEECMLAANTCAADFTKRNKRISLYRVHEGPTPEKLKALRDYLRNIGLTLDGGDEPTTHDYARLLQAARGRPDYQVLQTMCLRSLQQAIYSPEESGHFGLAYQHYAHFTSPIRRYPDLLTHRVIKSILRNEKYVPDIEDVNAAAELTPGERQHAIWEKLGLLLSARERRADDASRDVEAWLKCWFVKEHVGEVFSGRVTGVAPFGLFVTLDTLFVEGLVHVSELGSDYFQYNESMHELRGERTGIRYRLTDAVHVQVARVDLEARRIEFRLVKDTGYKALKKAASAPAEPTTARRGKKAATAKPEALKGTTASQRRSAEKRAAKAAKKAGSKSSPPKAGKTSSRKRR
;
A
#
# COMPACT_ATOMS: atom_id res chain seq x y z
N MET A 1 74.36 -6.22 -3.16
CA MET A 1 74.56 -6.53 -1.76
C MET A 1 73.17 -6.67 -1.12
N ALA A 2 72.60 -7.90 -1.02
CA ALA A 2 72.66 -8.81 0.10
C ALA A 2 72.01 -8.20 1.34
N LYS A 3 70.90 -8.72 1.88
CA LYS A 3 70.45 -10.00 2.47
C LYS A 3 68.97 -9.89 2.83
N ARG A 4 68.05 -10.76 2.50
CA ARG A 4 67.52 -11.93 3.21
C ARG A 4 67.43 -11.86 4.76
N THR A 5 66.17 -12.00 5.25
CA THR A 5 65.66 -12.92 6.31
C THR A 5 64.14 -12.72 6.38
N LYS A 6 63.38 -13.64 6.18
CA LYS A 6 62.68 -14.81 6.82
C LYS A 6 62.14 -14.54 8.21
N ASN A 7 60.88 -14.77 8.37
CA ASN A 7 60.03 -15.60 9.26
C ASN A 7 58.82 -14.81 9.74
N GLU A 8 57.68 -15.25 9.97
CA GLU A 8 56.93 -16.49 10.11
C GLU A 8 55.50 -16.10 10.54
N ASN A 9 54.58 -16.80 9.98
CA ASN A 9 53.30 -17.25 10.59
C ASN A 9 52.55 -16.35 11.54
N ASP A 10 51.34 -15.91 11.15
CA ASP A 10 50.13 -16.35 11.91
C ASP A 10 48.89 -16.13 11.03
N SER A 11 48.27 -17.22 10.62
CA SER A 11 46.92 -17.27 10.10
C SER A 11 45.94 -17.55 11.23
N PRO A 12 44.81 -16.87 11.33
CA PRO A 12 43.62 -17.43 11.97
C PRO A 12 42.72 -18.05 10.91
N SER A 13 42.68 -19.36 10.92
CA SER A 13 41.66 -20.19 10.31
C SER A 13 40.30 -19.86 10.91
N SER A 14 39.36 -19.39 10.15
CA SER A 14 37.96 -19.51 10.43
C SER A 14 37.30 -20.34 9.34
N ASN A 15 37.27 -21.65 9.59
CA ASN A 15 36.40 -22.60 8.94
C ASN A 15 34.94 -22.32 9.36
N THR A 16 34.20 -21.61 8.53
CA THR A 16 32.75 -21.72 8.46
C THR A 16 32.43 -22.79 7.43
N ALA A 17 32.34 -24.03 7.90
CA ALA A 17 31.77 -25.11 7.12
C ALA A 17 30.28 -24.82 6.96
N HIS A 18 29.88 -24.27 5.80
CA HIS A 18 28.51 -24.39 5.32
C HIS A 18 28.23 -25.90 5.16
N SER A 19 27.35 -26.44 5.97
CA SER A 19 26.80 -27.77 5.76
C SER A 19 26.00 -27.76 4.47
N LEU A 20 26.54 -28.40 3.43
CA LEU A 20 25.87 -28.66 2.16
C LEU A 20 24.60 -29.50 2.41
N PRO A 21 23.53 -29.34 1.58
CA PRO A 21 22.31 -30.13 1.69
C PRO A 21 22.61 -31.65 1.66
N PRO A 22 21.80 -32.51 2.30
CA PRO A 22 22.04 -33.94 2.42
C PRO A 22 22.10 -34.72 1.10
N ASP A 23 21.75 -34.11 -0.06
CA ASP A 23 21.84 -34.70 -1.39
C ASP A 23 23.00 -34.15 -2.24
N PHE A 24 23.90 -33.36 -1.64
CA PHE A 24 25.08 -32.86 -2.34
C PHE A 24 26.18 -33.91 -2.30
N ASP A 25 26.28 -34.71 -3.37
CA ASP A 25 27.44 -35.57 -3.65
C ASP A 25 28.40 -34.77 -4.54
N PRO A 26 29.54 -34.30 -4.01
CA PRO A 26 30.48 -33.48 -4.77
C PRO A 26 31.11 -34.22 -5.96
N ASP A 27 30.99 -35.54 -6.02
CA ASP A 27 31.48 -36.36 -7.10
C ASP A 27 30.46 -36.62 -8.22
N VAL A 28 29.21 -36.11 -8.05
CA VAL A 28 28.15 -36.22 -9.05
C VAL A 28 27.95 -34.88 -9.76
N PRO A 29 28.08 -34.78 -11.10
CA PRO A 29 27.86 -33.56 -11.86
C PRO A 29 26.51 -32.90 -11.57
N SER A 30 26.49 -31.56 -11.46
CA SER A 30 25.25 -30.82 -11.22
C SER A 30 24.27 -30.93 -12.40
N ARG A 31 22.98 -30.66 -12.17
CA ARG A 31 21.95 -30.70 -13.23
C ARG A 31 22.25 -29.68 -14.32
N GLU A 32 22.70 -28.50 -13.92
CA GLU A 32 23.09 -27.41 -14.83
C GLU A 32 24.24 -27.84 -15.73
N ALA A 33 25.28 -28.45 -15.15
CA ALA A 33 26.42 -28.95 -15.92
C ALA A 33 26.01 -30.03 -16.91
N VAL A 34 25.10 -30.95 -16.54
CA VAL A 34 24.54 -31.97 -17.44
C VAL A 34 23.80 -31.32 -18.60
N LEU A 35 22.93 -30.37 -18.31
CA LEU A 35 22.13 -29.66 -19.33
C LEU A 35 22.99 -28.81 -20.24
N GLU A 36 23.98 -28.11 -19.71
CA GLU A 36 24.93 -27.32 -20.49
C GLU A 36 25.72 -28.18 -21.45
N MET A 37 26.24 -29.32 -21.00
CA MET A 37 26.92 -30.28 -21.82
C MET A 37 26.05 -30.81 -22.97
N LEU A 38 24.84 -31.26 -22.65
CA LEU A 38 23.89 -31.80 -23.63
C LEU A 38 23.45 -30.74 -24.65
N ARG A 39 23.27 -29.50 -24.22
CA ARG A 39 22.86 -28.36 -25.08
C ARG A 39 24.02 -27.89 -25.98
N THR A 40 25.21 -27.79 -25.41
CA THR A 40 26.40 -27.32 -26.14
C THR A 40 26.83 -28.31 -27.23
N THR A 41 26.75 -29.59 -26.95
CA THR A 41 27.14 -30.65 -27.90
C THR A 41 26.06 -31.01 -28.89
N GLY A 42 24.75 -30.81 -28.50
CA GLY A 42 23.60 -31.11 -29.35
C GLY A 42 23.46 -32.60 -29.77
N ARG A 43 24.25 -33.50 -29.16
CA ARG A 43 24.23 -34.93 -29.47
C ARG A 43 23.67 -35.76 -28.32
N ALA A 44 23.17 -36.95 -28.63
CA ALA A 44 22.74 -37.97 -27.68
C ALA A 44 23.96 -38.67 -27.06
N TYR A 45 23.87 -39.02 -25.79
CA TYR A 45 24.88 -39.72 -25.01
C TYR A 45 24.26 -40.93 -24.31
N ASP A 46 24.97 -42.05 -24.25
CA ASP A 46 24.63 -43.03 -23.21
C ASP A 46 25.04 -42.59 -21.81
N VAL A 47 24.46 -43.19 -20.75
CA VAL A 47 24.74 -42.78 -19.36
C VAL A 47 26.25 -42.83 -19.05
N LEU A 48 26.96 -43.83 -19.54
CA LEU A 48 28.37 -44.05 -19.25
C LEU A 48 29.25 -43.04 -20.03
N GLU A 49 28.85 -42.74 -21.25
CA GLU A 49 29.53 -41.77 -22.14
C GLU A 49 29.37 -40.35 -21.59
N LEU A 50 28.14 -39.98 -21.14
CA LEU A 50 27.87 -38.71 -20.52
C LEU A 50 28.64 -38.53 -19.20
N ALA A 51 28.65 -39.53 -18.35
CA ALA A 51 29.39 -39.49 -17.11
C ALA A 51 30.89 -39.32 -17.30
N ARG A 52 31.49 -40.01 -18.30
CA ARG A 52 32.91 -39.85 -18.67
C ARG A 52 33.19 -38.48 -19.25
N ALA A 53 32.36 -37.99 -20.16
CA ALA A 53 32.53 -36.69 -20.77
C ALA A 53 32.49 -35.55 -19.73
N MET A 54 31.75 -35.73 -18.66
CA MET A 54 31.64 -34.80 -17.56
C MET A 54 32.67 -34.99 -16.44
N GLY A 55 33.61 -35.98 -16.60
CA GLY A 55 34.65 -36.23 -15.62
C GLY A 55 34.14 -36.77 -14.29
N ALA A 56 33.00 -37.46 -14.27
CA ALA A 56 32.48 -38.09 -13.06
C ALA A 56 33.46 -39.19 -12.57
N LYS A 57 33.90 -39.14 -11.30
CA LYS A 57 34.85 -40.08 -10.72
C LYS A 57 34.31 -41.50 -10.69
N HIS A 58 32.99 -41.63 -10.51
CA HIS A 58 32.26 -42.93 -10.50
C HIS A 58 31.15 -42.90 -11.54
N PRO A 59 31.42 -43.22 -12.81
CA PRO A 59 30.43 -43.09 -13.91
C PRO A 59 29.13 -43.88 -13.76
N LEU A 60 29.12 -44.92 -12.94
CA LEU A 60 27.95 -45.77 -12.63
C LEU A 60 27.51 -45.62 -11.17
N SER A 61 27.72 -44.43 -10.55
CA SER A 61 27.26 -44.23 -9.21
C SER A 61 25.73 -44.15 -9.18
N THR A 62 25.12 -44.76 -8.17
CA THR A 62 23.67 -44.65 -7.92
C THR A 62 23.21 -43.22 -7.74
N GLY A 63 24.12 -42.29 -7.37
CA GLY A 63 23.86 -40.85 -7.27
C GLY A 63 23.64 -40.20 -8.64
N PHE A 64 24.48 -40.51 -9.65
CA PHE A 64 24.34 -39.97 -10.98
C PHE A 64 23.08 -40.50 -11.69
N GLU A 65 22.80 -41.81 -11.60
CA GLU A 65 21.57 -42.39 -12.15
C GLU A 65 20.32 -41.80 -11.50
N ARG A 66 20.28 -41.62 -10.17
CA ARG A 66 19.17 -40.95 -9.48
C ARG A 66 18.97 -39.54 -9.99
N ARG A 67 20.05 -38.81 -10.25
CA ARG A 67 19.99 -37.45 -10.81
C ARG A 67 19.43 -37.44 -12.21
N LEU A 68 19.89 -38.34 -13.09
CA LEU A 68 19.36 -38.45 -14.44
C LEU A 68 17.88 -38.85 -14.45
N ASN A 69 17.47 -39.80 -13.62
CA ASN A 69 16.07 -40.21 -13.45
C ASN A 69 15.20 -39.07 -12.90
N ALA A 70 15.76 -38.22 -12.05
CA ALA A 70 15.08 -37.02 -11.57
C ALA A 70 14.95 -35.97 -12.69
N MET A 71 16.01 -35.77 -13.49
CA MET A 71 15.99 -34.85 -14.62
C MET A 71 15.03 -35.30 -15.73
N GLU A 72 14.92 -36.59 -15.99
CA GLU A 72 13.92 -37.15 -16.92
C GLU A 72 12.50 -36.90 -16.41
N ARG A 73 12.23 -37.29 -15.16
CA ARG A 73 10.92 -37.05 -14.52
C ARG A 73 10.53 -35.56 -14.54
N ASP A 74 11.51 -34.68 -14.37
CA ASP A 74 11.32 -33.24 -14.36
C ASP A 74 11.34 -32.63 -15.78
N GLY A 75 11.42 -33.47 -16.84
CA GLY A 75 11.34 -33.07 -18.25
C GLY A 75 12.54 -32.28 -18.77
N GLN A 76 13.67 -32.35 -18.08
CA GLN A 76 14.91 -31.64 -18.45
C GLN A 76 15.72 -32.41 -19.49
N ILE A 77 15.65 -33.73 -19.45
CA ILE A 77 16.26 -34.63 -20.43
C ILE A 77 15.22 -35.62 -20.94
N THR A 78 15.46 -36.21 -22.08
CA THR A 78 14.67 -37.29 -22.66
C THR A 78 15.59 -38.38 -23.19
N TYR A 79 15.05 -39.60 -23.34
CA TYR A 79 15.76 -40.73 -23.97
C TYR A 79 15.21 -40.95 -25.39
N ASN A 80 16.11 -41.14 -26.32
CA ASN A 80 15.71 -41.55 -27.65
C ASN A 80 15.38 -43.06 -27.73
N GLU A 81 14.94 -43.54 -28.89
CA GLU A 81 14.61 -44.95 -29.10
C GLU A 81 15.77 -45.93 -28.83
N GLN A 82 17.00 -45.43 -28.81
CA GLN A 82 18.23 -46.20 -28.54
C GLN A 82 18.63 -46.13 -27.06
N GLY A 83 17.86 -45.47 -26.18
CA GLY A 83 18.13 -45.31 -24.75
C GLY A 83 19.24 -44.26 -24.46
N GLN A 84 19.57 -43.39 -25.40
CA GLN A 84 20.53 -42.33 -25.21
C GLN A 84 19.88 -41.06 -24.71
N ILE A 85 20.58 -40.32 -23.82
CA ILE A 85 20.16 -39.12 -23.18
C ILE A 85 20.36 -37.92 -24.11
N LEU A 86 19.31 -37.12 -24.25
CA LEU A 86 19.31 -35.83 -24.94
C LEU A 86 18.80 -34.76 -23.99
N ALA A 87 19.26 -33.52 -24.15
CA ALA A 87 18.55 -32.42 -23.57
C ALA A 87 17.11 -32.44 -24.14
N ALA A 88 16.12 -32.44 -23.30
CA ALA A 88 14.74 -32.29 -23.76
C ALA A 88 14.67 -31.04 -24.64
N PRO A 89 14.01 -31.09 -25.81
CA PRO A 89 13.79 -29.88 -26.59
C PRO A 89 13.23 -28.83 -25.63
N LYS A 90 13.69 -27.58 -25.75
CA LYS A 90 13.16 -26.48 -24.93
C LYS A 90 11.66 -26.56 -25.02
N GLY A 91 11.06 -27.30 -24.06
CA GLY A 91 9.64 -27.26 -23.87
C GLY A 91 9.32 -25.82 -23.52
N ASP A 92 8.11 -25.37 -23.81
CA ASP A 92 7.60 -24.04 -23.49
C ASP A 92 7.54 -23.85 -21.96
N PHE A 93 8.73 -23.81 -21.31
CA PHE A 93 8.81 -23.49 -19.89
C PHE A 93 8.61 -22.00 -19.73
N ILE A 94 7.72 -21.64 -18.83
CA ILE A 94 7.37 -20.27 -18.56
C ILE A 94 7.93 -19.93 -17.19
N SER A 95 8.76 -18.90 -17.13
CA SER A 95 9.23 -18.32 -15.89
C SER A 95 8.19 -17.34 -15.35
N GLY A 96 8.05 -17.28 -14.03
CA GLY A 96 7.13 -16.34 -13.40
C GLY A 96 7.13 -16.38 -11.88
N LEU A 97 6.36 -15.48 -11.30
CA LEU A 97 6.20 -15.31 -9.87
C LEU A 97 4.96 -16.08 -9.38
N VAL A 98 5.11 -16.83 -8.30
CA VAL A 98 3.99 -17.56 -7.68
C VAL A 98 3.14 -16.61 -6.85
N GLN A 99 1.90 -16.41 -7.24
CA GLN A 99 0.88 -15.74 -6.47
C GLN A 99 -0.05 -16.76 -5.80
N GLY A 100 0.16 -17.00 -4.50
CA GLY A 100 -0.70 -17.88 -3.72
C GLY A 100 -2.10 -17.26 -3.54
N HIS A 101 -3.11 -18.13 -3.41
CA HIS A 101 -4.48 -17.76 -3.09
C HIS A 101 -4.90 -18.36 -1.75
N ARG A 102 -5.72 -17.63 -1.00
CA ARG A 102 -6.21 -18.05 0.32
C ARG A 102 -6.95 -19.39 0.34
N ASP A 103 -7.45 -19.85 -0.78
CA ASP A 103 -8.14 -21.15 -0.91
C ASP A 103 -7.17 -22.30 -1.26
N GLY A 104 -5.85 -22.05 -1.22
CA GLY A 104 -4.80 -23.06 -1.36
C GLY A 104 -4.32 -23.33 -2.79
N PHE A 105 -4.94 -22.75 -3.80
CA PHE A 105 -4.41 -22.73 -5.17
C PHE A 105 -3.57 -21.47 -5.41
N GLY A 106 -2.95 -21.32 -6.57
CA GLY A 106 -2.19 -20.14 -6.94
C GLY A 106 -2.27 -19.82 -8.42
N PHE A 107 -1.56 -18.75 -8.79
CA PHE A 107 -1.33 -18.35 -10.17
C PHE A 107 0.16 -18.13 -10.39
N LEU A 108 0.63 -18.43 -11.58
CA LEU A 108 1.95 -18.03 -12.06
C LEU A 108 1.78 -16.75 -12.87
N LEU A 109 2.25 -15.65 -12.30
CA LEU A 109 2.38 -14.36 -13.00
C LEU A 109 3.58 -14.46 -13.92
N ARG A 110 3.35 -14.48 -15.21
CA ARG A 110 4.38 -14.75 -16.22
C ARG A 110 5.31 -13.55 -16.41
N ASP A 111 6.60 -13.81 -16.51
CA ASP A 111 7.61 -12.78 -16.79
C ASP A 111 7.54 -12.22 -18.22
N ASP A 112 6.96 -13.00 -19.16
CA ASP A 112 6.79 -12.60 -20.57
C ASP A 112 5.52 -11.79 -20.86
N GLY A 113 4.74 -11.44 -19.79
CA GLY A 113 3.50 -10.66 -19.91
C GLY A 113 2.31 -11.40 -20.50
N GLY A 114 2.42 -12.71 -20.73
CA GLY A 114 1.30 -13.53 -21.16
C GLY A 114 0.25 -13.74 -20.06
N PRO A 115 -0.90 -14.38 -20.37
CA PRO A 115 -1.95 -14.66 -19.41
C PRO A 115 -1.44 -15.52 -18.24
N ASP A 116 -1.88 -15.22 -17.02
CA ASP A 116 -1.53 -15.97 -15.82
C ASP A 116 -1.94 -17.45 -15.93
N LEU A 117 -1.07 -18.34 -15.44
CA LEU A 117 -1.35 -19.76 -15.42
C LEU A 117 -1.84 -20.22 -14.05
N PHE A 118 -2.86 -21.07 -14.03
CA PHE A 118 -3.41 -21.62 -12.79
C PHE A 118 -2.45 -22.66 -12.19
N LEU A 119 -2.16 -22.55 -10.89
CA LEU A 119 -1.39 -23.52 -10.11
C LEU A 119 -2.33 -24.24 -9.15
N ALA A 120 -2.49 -25.54 -9.36
CA ALA A 120 -3.34 -26.38 -8.51
C ALA A 120 -2.81 -26.44 -7.06
N PRO A 121 -3.66 -26.76 -6.07
CA PRO A 121 -3.22 -26.88 -4.66
C PRO A 121 -2.04 -27.83 -4.45
N ARG A 122 -1.95 -28.90 -5.23
CA ARG A 122 -0.82 -29.86 -5.20
C ARG A 122 0.51 -29.23 -5.60
N GLU A 123 0.49 -28.22 -6.51
CA GLU A 123 1.68 -27.50 -6.95
C GLU A 123 2.09 -26.49 -5.88
N MET A 124 1.12 -25.87 -5.22
CA MET A 124 1.37 -24.92 -4.12
C MET A 124 2.03 -25.57 -2.89
N LEU A 125 1.96 -26.90 -2.75
CA LEU A 125 2.70 -27.63 -1.69
C LEU A 125 4.23 -27.52 -1.82
N LYS A 126 4.74 -27.22 -3.03
CA LYS A 126 6.19 -27.16 -3.32
C LYS A 126 6.80 -25.79 -3.05
N VAL A 127 5.97 -24.74 -2.93
CA VAL A 127 6.36 -23.34 -3.00
C VAL A 127 5.64 -22.49 -1.97
N LEU A 128 6.19 -21.31 -1.69
CA LEU A 128 5.53 -20.25 -0.95
C LEU A 128 5.06 -19.14 -1.90
N HIS A 129 4.18 -18.29 -1.42
CA HIS A 129 3.81 -17.07 -2.15
C HIS A 129 5.06 -16.21 -2.37
N GLY A 130 5.26 -15.70 -3.57
CA GLY A 130 6.40 -14.85 -3.94
C GLY A 130 7.60 -15.60 -4.51
N ASP A 131 7.64 -16.94 -4.46
CA ASP A 131 8.72 -17.71 -5.09
C ASP A 131 8.71 -17.53 -6.62
N ARG A 132 9.88 -17.47 -7.24
CA ARG A 132 10.04 -17.48 -8.70
C ARG A 132 10.28 -18.90 -9.17
N VAL A 133 9.50 -19.33 -10.14
CA VAL A 133 9.52 -20.72 -10.60
C VAL A 133 9.58 -20.80 -12.13
N LEU A 134 10.09 -21.93 -12.60
CA LEU A 134 9.89 -22.41 -13.97
C LEU A 134 8.73 -23.40 -13.96
N ALA A 135 7.74 -23.19 -14.80
CA ALA A 135 6.58 -24.06 -14.91
C ALA A 135 6.29 -24.45 -16.36
N LYS A 136 5.73 -25.62 -16.54
CA LYS A 136 5.30 -26.13 -17.84
C LYS A 136 3.77 -26.02 -17.93
N PRO A 137 3.21 -25.39 -18.98
CA PRO A 137 1.78 -25.45 -19.23
C PRO A 137 1.33 -26.90 -19.38
N ASP A 138 0.30 -27.32 -18.63
CA ASP A 138 -0.20 -28.69 -18.58
C ASP A 138 -1.72 -28.72 -18.43
N GLY A 139 -2.42 -28.57 -19.56
CA GLY A 139 -3.87 -28.66 -19.59
C GLY A 139 -4.65 -27.37 -19.31
N GLN A 140 -5.90 -27.54 -18.90
CA GLN A 140 -6.81 -26.44 -18.55
C GLN A 140 -7.66 -26.80 -17.33
N TYR A 141 -7.75 -25.87 -16.38
CA TYR A 141 -8.65 -25.96 -15.24
C TYR A 141 -9.77 -24.94 -15.36
N ARG A 142 -11.01 -25.36 -15.50
CA ARG A 142 -12.20 -24.48 -15.66
C ARG A 142 -12.03 -23.40 -16.73
N GLY A 143 -11.41 -23.74 -17.86
CA GLY A 143 -11.17 -22.82 -18.97
C GLY A 143 -9.96 -21.88 -18.82
N LYS A 144 -9.20 -22.01 -17.73
CA LYS A 144 -7.92 -21.32 -17.55
C LYS A 144 -6.77 -22.27 -17.81
N PRO A 145 -5.70 -21.83 -18.47
CA PRO A 145 -4.52 -22.68 -18.67
C PRO A 145 -3.89 -23.02 -17.32
N GLU A 146 -3.65 -24.32 -17.08
CA GLU A 146 -2.99 -24.86 -15.88
C GLU A 146 -1.50 -25.05 -16.14
N ALA A 147 -0.68 -24.93 -15.08
CA ALA A 147 0.74 -25.22 -15.16
C ALA A 147 1.22 -26.10 -14.00
N THR A 148 2.24 -26.90 -14.31
CA THR A 148 2.97 -27.72 -13.33
C THR A 148 4.33 -27.09 -13.05
N ILE A 149 4.68 -26.87 -11.78
CA ILE A 149 5.98 -26.32 -11.36
C ILE A 149 7.06 -27.38 -11.57
N VAL A 150 8.04 -27.07 -12.39
CA VAL A 150 9.19 -27.91 -12.72
C VAL A 150 10.36 -27.63 -11.80
N GLU A 151 10.65 -26.34 -11.57
CA GLU A 151 11.80 -25.89 -10.78
C GLU A 151 11.47 -24.61 -10.02
N VAL A 152 12.03 -24.46 -8.82
CA VAL A 152 12.03 -23.20 -8.07
C VAL A 152 13.36 -22.51 -8.34
N VAL A 153 13.29 -21.40 -9.08
CA VAL A 153 14.46 -20.62 -9.49
C VAL A 153 14.98 -19.76 -8.34
N GLU A 154 14.05 -19.13 -7.61
CA GLU A 154 14.38 -18.23 -6.51
C GLU A 154 13.37 -18.38 -5.38
N ARG A 155 13.89 -18.57 -4.17
CA ARG A 155 13.09 -18.54 -2.94
C ARG A 155 13.10 -17.13 -2.38
N ARG A 156 11.93 -16.49 -2.30
CA ARG A 156 11.82 -15.11 -1.85
C ARG A 156 11.32 -14.97 -0.42
N THR A 157 10.56 -15.94 0.06
CA THR A 157 10.05 -15.92 1.42
C THR A 157 11.02 -16.65 2.33
N ASP A 158 11.89 -15.90 2.98
CA ASP A 158 12.83 -16.36 4.01
C ASP A 158 12.34 -16.05 5.43
N ARG A 159 11.43 -15.08 5.58
CA ARG A 159 10.82 -14.67 6.85
C ARG A 159 9.32 -14.52 6.69
N LEU A 160 8.59 -14.77 7.75
CA LEU A 160 7.16 -14.51 7.82
C LEU A 160 6.73 -14.20 9.25
N VAL A 161 5.58 -13.55 9.39
CA VAL A 161 4.89 -13.33 10.66
C VAL A 161 3.73 -14.32 10.77
N GLY A 162 3.51 -14.85 11.98
CA GLY A 162 2.44 -15.78 12.23
C GLY A 162 2.14 -16.00 13.71
N ARG A 163 1.10 -16.77 13.97
CA ARG A 163 0.67 -17.11 15.32
C ARG A 163 1.34 -18.40 15.77
N PHE A 164 2.05 -18.32 16.89
CA PHE A 164 2.70 -19.49 17.51
C PHE A 164 1.68 -20.32 18.29
N LEU A 165 1.57 -21.59 17.92
CA LEU A 165 0.70 -22.57 18.59
C LEU A 165 1.56 -23.70 19.16
N ARG A 166 1.34 -23.96 20.45
CA ARG A 166 2.00 -25.07 21.15
C ARG A 166 0.98 -26.15 21.41
N GLU A 167 1.20 -27.32 20.82
CA GLU A 167 0.41 -28.52 21.01
C GLU A 167 1.29 -29.62 21.67
N PRO A 168 0.69 -30.69 22.24
CA PRO A 168 1.48 -31.76 22.85
C PRO A 168 2.45 -32.39 21.85
N GLY A 169 3.76 -32.13 22.03
CA GLY A 169 4.82 -32.71 21.22
C GLY A 169 5.19 -31.96 19.93
N ILE A 170 4.49 -30.87 19.60
CA ILE A 170 4.75 -30.11 18.37
C ILE A 170 4.52 -28.62 18.61
N CYS A 171 5.39 -27.79 18.05
CA CYS A 171 5.19 -26.35 17.95
C CYS A 171 5.05 -25.96 16.48
N ILE A 172 4.05 -25.18 16.17
CA ILE A 172 3.79 -24.67 14.80
C ILE A 172 3.58 -23.17 14.83
N VAL A 173 3.87 -22.53 13.72
CA VAL A 173 3.44 -21.15 13.45
C VAL A 173 2.51 -21.15 12.24
N VAL A 174 1.30 -20.62 12.46
CA VAL A 174 0.31 -20.41 11.41
C VAL A 174 0.58 -19.03 10.80
N PRO A 175 0.93 -18.93 9.51
CA PRO A 175 1.23 -17.65 8.87
C PRO A 175 0.02 -16.71 8.87
N GLU A 176 0.25 -15.43 9.15
CA GLU A 176 -0.76 -14.36 9.02
C GLU A 176 -1.08 -14.03 7.55
N ASP A 177 -0.16 -14.30 6.65
CA ASP A 177 -0.42 -14.21 5.22
C ASP A 177 -1.20 -15.46 4.73
N GLN A 178 -2.49 -15.29 4.54
CA GLN A 178 -3.37 -16.38 4.11
C GLN A 178 -3.07 -16.94 2.71
N ARG A 179 -2.19 -16.30 1.93
CA ARG A 179 -1.68 -16.83 0.67
C ARG A 179 -0.68 -17.96 0.88
N ILE A 180 -0.12 -18.07 2.11
CA ILE A 180 0.76 -19.17 2.55
C ILE A 180 -0.09 -20.14 3.37
N LYS A 181 -0.28 -21.36 2.87
CA LYS A 181 -1.11 -22.40 3.51
C LYS A 181 -0.33 -23.44 4.28
N HIS A 182 0.98 -23.29 4.33
CA HIS A 182 1.85 -24.17 5.10
C HIS A 182 1.94 -23.70 6.53
N ASP A 183 1.62 -24.57 7.49
CA ASP A 183 2.04 -24.37 8.87
C ASP A 183 3.54 -24.58 8.97
N ILE A 184 4.23 -23.69 9.66
CA ILE A 184 5.68 -23.75 9.82
C ILE A 184 6.01 -24.54 11.07
N LEU A 185 6.70 -25.66 10.93
CA LEU A 185 7.12 -26.46 12.06
C LEU A 185 8.28 -25.78 12.80
N ILE A 186 8.17 -25.66 14.12
CA ILE A 186 9.21 -25.05 14.97
C ILE A 186 9.80 -26.11 15.90
N PRO A 187 11.10 -26.44 15.76
CA PRO A 187 11.78 -27.32 16.69
C PRO A 187 11.73 -26.76 18.12
N SER A 188 11.67 -27.62 19.13
CA SER A 188 11.53 -27.20 20.53
C SER A 188 12.67 -26.31 21.05
N GLY A 189 13.85 -26.37 20.44
CA GLY A 189 14.98 -25.48 20.73
C GLY A 189 14.93 -24.10 20.07
N ASP A 190 14.06 -23.91 19.09
CA ASP A 190 14.03 -22.73 18.21
C ASP A 190 12.78 -21.84 18.44
N THR A 191 12.15 -21.93 19.61
CA THR A 191 10.92 -21.22 19.96
C THR A 191 11.14 -19.79 20.49
N ALA A 192 12.37 -19.38 20.76
CA ALA A 192 12.72 -18.08 21.38
C ALA A 192 11.86 -17.73 22.63
N GLY A 193 11.34 -18.74 23.35
CA GLY A 193 10.48 -18.52 24.52
C GLY A 193 9.03 -18.15 24.21
N ALA A 194 8.60 -18.22 22.94
CA ALA A 194 7.22 -17.89 22.56
C ALA A 194 6.19 -18.73 23.31
N GLU A 195 5.09 -18.10 23.70
CA GLU A 195 3.94 -18.71 24.36
C GLU A 195 2.80 -18.97 23.36
N HIS A 196 1.89 -19.90 23.71
CA HIS A 196 0.78 -20.26 22.86
C HIS A 196 -0.15 -19.05 22.63
N GLY A 197 -0.40 -18.72 21.36
CA GLY A 197 -1.27 -17.61 20.92
C GLY A 197 -0.52 -16.34 20.53
N GLN A 198 0.76 -16.22 20.90
CA GLN A 198 1.54 -15.03 20.58
C GLN A 198 1.86 -14.90 19.09
N VAL A 199 1.95 -13.66 18.63
CA VAL A 199 2.41 -13.31 17.29
C VAL A 199 3.94 -13.29 17.27
N VAL A 200 4.53 -13.99 16.30
CA VAL A 200 5.98 -14.15 16.18
C VAL A 200 6.45 -13.91 14.75
N THR A 201 7.71 -13.49 14.63
CA THR A 201 8.43 -13.51 13.36
C THR A 201 9.26 -14.77 13.26
N VAL A 202 9.14 -15.51 12.18
CA VAL A 202 9.83 -16.77 11.91
C VAL A 202 10.77 -16.63 10.73
N GLN A 203 11.99 -17.12 10.87
CA GLN A 203 12.90 -17.35 9.76
C GLN A 203 12.72 -18.79 9.25
N ILE A 204 12.53 -18.94 7.95
CA ILE A 204 12.42 -20.25 7.31
C ILE A 204 13.82 -20.86 7.20
N MET A 205 14.02 -21.99 7.89
CA MET A 205 15.28 -22.73 7.87
C MET A 205 15.31 -23.81 6.79
N GLN A 206 14.14 -24.38 6.50
CA GLN A 206 13.95 -25.35 5.42
C GLN A 206 12.66 -25.03 4.67
N GLN A 207 12.79 -24.86 3.37
CA GLN A 207 11.67 -24.57 2.48
C GLN A 207 10.77 -25.80 2.25
N PRO A 208 9.48 -25.61 1.92
CA PRO A 208 8.57 -26.70 1.71
C PRO A 208 8.93 -27.53 0.47
N THR A 209 8.59 -28.79 0.53
CA THR A 209 8.61 -29.68 -0.62
C THR A 209 7.25 -30.36 -0.76
N ARG A 210 7.02 -31.11 -1.84
CA ARG A 210 5.77 -31.86 -2.03
C ARG A 210 5.43 -32.77 -0.84
N HIS A 211 6.44 -33.20 -0.05
CA HIS A 211 6.30 -34.22 0.99
C HIS A 211 6.69 -33.73 2.39
N THR A 212 7.25 -32.55 2.53
CA THR A 212 7.73 -31.99 3.80
C THR A 212 7.17 -30.59 4.03
N GLN A 213 6.69 -30.36 5.26
CA GLN A 213 6.35 -29.03 5.74
C GLN A 213 7.62 -28.19 5.91
N PRO A 214 7.54 -26.86 5.77
CA PRO A 214 8.67 -25.98 6.05
C PRO A 214 9.03 -26.02 7.53
N LEU A 215 10.34 -25.92 7.82
CA LEU A 215 10.87 -25.77 9.17
C LEU A 215 11.30 -24.31 9.37
N GLY A 216 11.01 -23.76 10.54
CA GLY A 216 11.37 -22.40 10.90
C GLY A 216 11.95 -22.28 12.30
N ARG A 217 12.52 -21.10 12.56
CA ARG A 217 13.00 -20.66 13.87
C ARG A 217 12.31 -19.34 14.20
N VAL A 218 11.77 -19.23 15.41
CA VAL A 218 11.28 -17.94 15.92
C VAL A 218 12.48 -17.03 16.15
N ILE A 219 12.50 -15.87 15.53
CA ILE A 219 13.56 -14.86 15.66
C ILE A 219 13.12 -13.67 16.51
N GLU A 220 11.80 -13.43 16.63
CA GLU A 220 11.23 -12.34 17.38
C GLU A 220 9.84 -12.71 17.90
N VAL A 221 9.54 -12.37 19.15
CA VAL A 221 8.20 -12.47 19.75
C VAL A 221 7.64 -11.05 19.80
N LEU A 222 6.52 -10.81 19.07
CA LEU A 222 5.93 -9.48 18.95
C LEU A 222 4.97 -9.14 20.08
N GLY A 223 4.28 -10.13 20.64
CA GLY A 223 3.32 -9.96 21.74
C GLY A 223 2.00 -10.66 21.47
N GLU A 224 0.95 -10.24 22.19
CA GLU A 224 -0.39 -10.80 22.06
C GLU A 224 -1.13 -10.16 20.87
N ILE A 225 -2.04 -10.92 20.24
CA ILE A 225 -2.79 -10.43 19.08
C ILE A 225 -3.67 -9.20 19.39
N ASP A 226 -4.12 -9.09 20.64
CA ASP A 226 -4.98 -7.99 21.10
C ASP A 226 -4.18 -6.76 21.61
N ASP A 227 -2.84 -6.79 21.54
CA ASP A 227 -2.00 -5.66 21.92
C ASP A 227 -2.23 -4.47 20.96
N PRO A 228 -2.35 -3.25 21.50
CA PRO A 228 -2.55 -2.07 20.66
C PRO A 228 -1.37 -1.83 19.70
N GLY A 229 -1.63 -1.82 18.40
CA GLY A 229 -0.61 -1.64 17.36
C GLY A 229 -0.13 -2.94 16.73
N MET A 230 -0.53 -4.08 17.24
CA MET A 230 -0.16 -5.39 16.69
C MET A 230 -0.57 -5.53 15.22
N GLU A 231 -1.70 -4.94 14.82
CA GLU A 231 -2.16 -4.91 13.45
C GLU A 231 -1.14 -4.23 12.50
N ILE A 232 -0.45 -3.19 12.99
CA ILE A 232 0.58 -2.48 12.22
C ILE A 232 1.86 -3.34 12.17
N GLU A 233 2.27 -3.90 13.30
CA GLU A 233 3.46 -4.75 13.38
C GLU A 233 3.35 -6.00 12.48
N ILE A 234 2.16 -6.59 12.41
CA ILE A 234 1.86 -7.69 11.49
C ILE A 234 1.93 -7.21 10.03
N ALA A 235 1.25 -6.12 9.68
CA ALA A 235 1.18 -5.62 8.32
C ALA A 235 2.56 -5.23 7.78
N VAL A 236 3.37 -4.55 8.59
CA VAL A 236 4.73 -4.14 8.24
C VAL A 236 5.59 -5.34 7.83
N ARG A 237 5.56 -6.44 8.60
CA ARG A 237 6.33 -7.64 8.31
C ARG A 237 5.72 -8.48 7.18
N LYS A 238 4.39 -8.56 7.12
CA LYS A 238 3.66 -9.28 6.06
C LYS A 238 3.90 -8.70 4.68
N PHE A 239 4.01 -7.38 4.58
CA PHE A 239 4.23 -6.65 3.31
C PHE A 239 5.68 -6.20 3.13
N ASP A 240 6.58 -6.61 4.00
CA ASP A 240 8.01 -6.26 3.95
C ASP A 240 8.22 -4.74 3.83
N VAL A 241 7.51 -3.98 4.67
CA VAL A 241 7.64 -2.51 4.74
C VAL A 241 8.86 -2.16 5.59
N PRO A 242 9.87 -1.44 5.07
CA PRO A 242 11.04 -1.04 5.84
C PRO A 242 10.65 -0.05 6.95
N VAL A 243 10.84 -0.43 8.22
CA VAL A 243 10.50 0.41 9.38
C VAL A 243 11.71 1.22 9.84
N ASP A 244 12.83 0.54 10.06
CA ASP A 244 14.02 1.16 10.59
C ASP A 244 14.86 1.79 9.48
N PHE A 245 15.43 2.94 9.77
CA PHE A 245 16.43 3.54 8.89
C PHE A 245 17.80 2.91 9.13
N SER A 246 18.60 2.82 8.09
CA SER A 246 19.99 2.36 8.21
C SER A 246 20.79 3.27 9.16
N LYS A 247 21.75 2.68 9.86
CA LYS A 247 22.66 3.46 10.73
C LYS A 247 23.40 4.55 9.95
N ALA A 248 23.71 4.31 8.68
CA ALA A 248 24.36 5.27 7.81
C ALA A 248 23.46 6.45 7.47
N ALA A 249 22.18 6.19 7.11
CA ALA A 249 21.20 7.25 6.86
C ALA A 249 20.93 8.11 8.11
N MET A 250 20.77 7.48 9.26
CA MET A 250 20.60 8.21 10.53
C MET A 250 21.82 9.05 10.90
N ALA A 251 23.04 8.51 10.68
CA ALA A 251 24.26 9.27 10.90
C ALA A 251 24.44 10.42 9.89
N GLN A 252 23.94 10.28 8.67
CA GLN A 252 23.89 11.36 7.67
C GLN A 252 22.87 12.42 8.07
N ALA A 253 21.66 12.03 8.45
CA ALA A 253 20.61 12.94 8.91
C ALA A 253 21.06 13.79 10.10
N ALA A 254 21.73 13.18 11.08
CA ALA A 254 22.24 13.87 12.27
C ALA A 254 23.32 14.91 11.98
N LYS A 255 23.96 14.90 10.80
CA LYS A 255 24.94 15.91 10.38
C LYS A 255 24.29 17.11 9.68
N LEU A 256 23.03 16.99 9.27
CA LEU A 256 22.32 18.09 8.63
C LEU A 256 21.96 19.16 9.68
N PRO A 257 21.93 20.43 9.28
CA PRO A 257 21.56 21.51 10.19
C PRO A 257 20.04 21.51 10.45
N ASP A 258 19.61 22.01 11.60
CA ASP A 258 18.18 22.19 11.91
C ASP A 258 17.54 23.37 11.17
N THR A 259 18.35 24.28 10.64
CA THR A 259 17.91 25.52 9.95
C THR A 259 18.70 25.74 8.68
N VAL A 260 18.11 26.47 7.74
CA VAL A 260 18.77 26.88 6.49
C VAL A 260 19.94 27.79 6.80
N LYS A 261 21.13 27.48 6.27
CA LYS A 261 22.34 28.27 6.45
C LYS A 261 22.52 29.30 5.33
N PRO A 262 23.19 30.43 5.60
CA PRO A 262 23.41 31.53 4.63
C PRO A 262 24.13 31.06 3.33
N ASP A 263 25.00 30.08 3.41
CA ASP A 263 25.71 29.52 2.24
C ASP A 263 24.79 28.77 1.30
N GLN A 264 23.71 28.19 1.81
CA GLN A 264 22.69 27.47 1.03
C GLN A 264 21.76 28.42 0.25
N LEU A 265 21.78 29.72 0.56
CA LEU A 265 20.98 30.73 -0.16
C LEU A 265 21.63 31.20 -1.46
N LYS A 266 22.92 30.91 -1.67
CA LYS A 266 23.61 31.34 -2.90
C LYS A 266 22.98 30.77 -4.15
N GLY A 267 22.70 31.66 -5.11
CA GLY A 267 22.08 31.27 -6.41
C GLY A 267 20.60 30.90 -6.33
N ARG A 268 19.93 31.18 -5.21
CA ARG A 268 18.50 31.04 -5.04
C ARG A 268 17.78 32.38 -5.14
N VAL A 269 16.58 32.36 -5.65
CA VAL A 269 15.71 33.55 -5.65
C VAL A 269 15.16 33.73 -4.24
N ASP A 270 15.23 34.96 -3.73
CA ASP A 270 14.66 35.30 -2.42
C ASP A 270 13.18 35.65 -2.59
N LEU A 271 12.29 34.83 -2.04
CA LEU A 271 10.84 35.00 -2.07
C LEU A 271 10.25 35.09 -0.66
N ARG A 272 11.07 35.40 0.37
CA ARG A 272 10.64 35.43 1.77
C ARG A 272 9.62 36.52 2.08
N ASP A 273 9.60 37.58 1.27
CA ASP A 273 8.63 38.67 1.39
C ASP A 273 7.25 38.32 0.81
N LEU A 274 7.13 37.24 0.02
CA LEU A 274 5.85 36.81 -0.51
C LEU A 274 5.10 35.98 0.53
N PRO A 275 3.78 36.21 0.69
CA PRO A 275 2.99 35.54 1.72
C PRO A 275 2.58 34.12 1.30
N PHE A 276 3.55 33.23 1.17
CA PHE A 276 3.30 31.81 1.00
C PHE A 276 2.59 31.22 2.20
N ILE A 277 1.64 30.33 1.96
CA ILE A 277 0.91 29.59 2.99
C ILE A 277 0.92 28.10 2.67
N THR A 278 0.87 27.27 3.71
CA THR A 278 0.59 25.85 3.59
C THR A 278 -0.86 25.58 3.97
N ILE A 279 -1.55 24.71 3.23
CA ILE A 279 -2.94 24.30 3.48
C ILE A 279 -2.99 22.78 3.44
N ASP A 280 -3.19 22.14 4.61
CA ASP A 280 -3.10 20.68 4.74
C ASP A 280 -4.08 20.17 5.81
N GLY A 281 -4.08 18.86 6.10
CA GLY A 281 -4.86 18.28 7.18
C GLY A 281 -4.38 18.73 8.57
N GLU A 282 -5.27 18.63 9.57
CA GLU A 282 -4.97 19.02 10.95
C GLU A 282 -3.80 18.25 11.54
N ASP A 283 -3.67 16.98 11.17
CA ASP A 283 -2.66 16.05 11.70
C ASP A 283 -1.34 16.06 10.91
N ALA A 284 -1.27 16.78 9.76
CA ALA A 284 -0.09 16.84 8.90
C ALA A 284 1.10 17.55 9.60
N ARG A 285 2.31 17.02 9.35
CA ARG A 285 3.59 17.56 9.85
C ARG A 285 4.65 17.72 8.76
N ASP A 286 4.48 17.04 7.67
CA ASP A 286 5.37 16.96 6.50
C ASP A 286 4.81 17.81 5.35
N PHE A 287 4.91 19.14 5.50
CA PHE A 287 4.40 20.09 4.50
C PHE A 287 5.31 20.14 3.28
N ASP A 288 4.91 19.42 2.21
CA ASP A 288 5.62 19.37 0.94
C ASP A 288 5.48 20.67 0.15
N ASP A 289 4.31 21.33 0.20
CA ASP A 289 3.94 22.42 -0.68
C ASP A 289 3.49 23.68 0.07
N ALA A 290 3.84 24.82 -0.51
CA ALA A 290 3.31 26.12 -0.15
C ALA A 290 2.89 26.86 -1.41
N VAL A 291 1.79 27.59 -1.33
CA VAL A 291 1.18 28.26 -2.47
C VAL A 291 1.02 29.76 -2.26
N PHE A 292 1.15 30.49 -3.35
CA PHE A 292 0.86 31.92 -3.41
C PHE A 292 0.35 32.28 -4.80
N CYS A 293 -0.69 33.11 -4.90
CA CYS A 293 -1.08 33.67 -6.17
C CYS A 293 -1.39 35.17 -6.07
N MET A 294 -1.33 35.81 -7.21
CA MET A 294 -1.69 37.23 -7.37
C MET A 294 -2.24 37.53 -8.75
N PRO A 295 -3.17 38.49 -8.89
CA PRO A 295 -3.60 38.96 -10.19
C PRO A 295 -2.47 39.70 -10.90
N VAL A 296 -2.35 39.49 -12.21
CA VAL A 296 -1.36 40.17 -13.06
C VAL A 296 -1.97 40.51 -14.41
N ASP A 297 -1.42 41.50 -15.10
CA ASP A 297 -1.74 41.78 -16.47
C ASP A 297 -0.68 41.21 -17.43
N ILE A 298 -1.14 40.49 -18.46
CA ILE A 298 -0.28 39.97 -19.53
C ILE A 298 -0.53 40.68 -20.87
N GLY A 299 0.48 40.67 -21.72
CA GLY A 299 0.41 41.27 -23.05
C GLY A 299 1.14 42.61 -23.15
N THR A 300 0.81 43.43 -24.15
CA THR A 300 1.43 44.74 -24.33
C THR A 300 0.59 45.85 -23.68
N GLU A 301 1.18 47.00 -23.42
CA GLU A 301 0.48 48.14 -22.81
C GLU A 301 -0.85 48.52 -23.52
N LYS A 302 -0.94 48.29 -24.84
CA LYS A 302 -2.15 48.56 -25.66
C LYS A 302 -3.17 47.41 -25.64
N ARG A 303 -2.79 46.20 -25.14
CA ARG A 303 -3.63 44.99 -25.10
C ARG A 303 -3.38 44.20 -23.83
N ARG A 304 -3.66 44.82 -22.69
CA ARG A 304 -3.59 44.13 -21.39
C ARG A 304 -4.70 43.12 -21.29
N ARG A 305 -4.41 41.97 -20.72
CA ARG A 305 -5.36 40.89 -20.43
C ARG A 305 -5.13 40.41 -18.99
N PRO A 306 -6.17 40.33 -18.19
CA PRO A 306 -6.04 39.83 -16.84
C PRO A 306 -5.60 38.37 -16.84
N ALA A 307 -4.71 38.03 -15.90
CA ALA A 307 -4.19 36.70 -15.66
C ALA A 307 -3.88 36.53 -14.18
N TRP A 308 -3.66 35.32 -13.78
CA TRP A 308 -3.15 34.96 -12.47
C TRP A 308 -1.69 34.54 -12.58
N ARG A 309 -0.86 34.96 -11.66
CA ARG A 309 0.46 34.39 -11.42
C ARG A 309 0.34 33.48 -10.23
N LEU A 310 0.52 32.16 -10.43
CA LEU A 310 0.50 31.13 -9.38
C LEU A 310 1.91 30.62 -9.16
N LEU A 311 2.39 30.69 -7.91
CA LEU A 311 3.65 30.12 -7.47
C LEU A 311 3.35 28.92 -6.58
N VAL A 312 3.84 27.75 -7.01
CA VAL A 312 3.81 26.52 -6.23
C VAL A 312 5.24 26.23 -5.81
N ALA A 313 5.51 26.38 -4.52
CA ALA A 313 6.82 26.16 -3.91
C ALA A 313 6.84 24.79 -3.23
N ILE A 314 7.71 23.91 -3.71
CA ILE A 314 7.84 22.54 -3.21
C ILE A 314 9.16 22.40 -2.43
N ALA A 315 9.10 21.74 -1.29
CA ALA A 315 10.25 21.45 -0.45
C ALA A 315 11.43 20.88 -1.26
N ASP A 316 12.60 21.51 -1.17
CA ASP A 316 13.78 21.12 -1.92
C ASP A 316 14.54 19.96 -1.27
N VAL A 317 13.86 18.81 -1.16
CA VAL A 317 14.41 17.56 -0.58
C VAL A 317 15.70 17.15 -1.31
N SER A 318 15.74 17.33 -2.63
CA SER A 318 16.89 16.96 -3.47
C SER A 318 18.17 17.75 -3.18
N HIS A 319 18.09 18.81 -2.35
CA HIS A 319 19.25 19.51 -1.85
C HIS A 319 19.95 18.74 -0.72
N TYR A 320 19.18 18.05 0.12
CA TYR A 320 19.66 17.33 1.29
C TYR A 320 19.88 15.84 1.02
N VAL A 321 19.00 15.25 0.23
CA VAL A 321 19.05 13.83 -0.18
C VAL A 321 19.70 13.74 -1.56
N THR A 322 21.03 13.66 -1.55
CA THR A 322 21.82 13.61 -2.79
C THR A 322 21.87 12.20 -3.37
N PRO A 323 21.92 12.05 -4.71
CA PRO A 323 21.99 10.72 -5.35
C PRO A 323 23.11 9.85 -4.81
N GLY A 324 22.83 8.57 -4.52
CA GLY A 324 23.78 7.59 -4.02
C GLY A 324 24.23 7.81 -2.57
N SER A 325 23.56 8.68 -1.82
CA SER A 325 23.80 8.83 -0.37
C SER A 325 23.00 7.81 0.43
N ALA A 326 23.40 7.52 1.66
CA ALA A 326 22.68 6.58 2.52
C ALA A 326 21.20 6.97 2.75
N LEU A 327 20.89 8.27 2.83
CA LEU A 327 19.51 8.76 2.86
C LEU A 327 18.76 8.46 1.56
N ASP A 328 19.45 8.52 0.44
CA ASP A 328 18.87 8.22 -0.87
C ASP A 328 18.59 6.73 -1.06
N GLU A 329 19.51 5.87 -0.63
CA GLU A 329 19.36 4.42 -0.64
C GLU A 329 18.15 3.98 0.19
N ASP A 330 18.04 4.47 1.44
CA ASP A 330 16.91 4.17 2.31
C ASP A 330 15.58 4.71 1.73
N ALA A 331 15.58 5.95 1.21
CA ALA A 331 14.41 6.57 0.59
C ALA A 331 13.96 5.81 -0.67
N PHE A 332 14.91 5.35 -1.47
CA PHE A 332 14.63 4.52 -2.64
C PHE A 332 14.01 3.18 -2.23
N GLU A 333 14.57 2.46 -1.26
CA GLU A 333 14.04 1.17 -0.80
C GLU A 333 12.62 1.30 -0.25
N ARG A 334 12.32 2.38 0.46
CA ARG A 334 10.97 2.71 0.96
C ARG A 334 10.03 3.06 -0.18
N GLY A 335 10.49 3.88 -1.13
CA GLY A 335 9.77 4.36 -2.32
C GLY A 335 8.68 5.38 -2.03
N THR A 336 7.97 5.23 -0.92
CA THR A 336 6.93 6.14 -0.44
C THR A 336 6.74 6.02 1.08
N SER A 337 6.22 7.08 1.71
CA SER A 337 5.73 6.99 3.09
C SER A 337 4.49 6.12 3.17
N VAL A 338 4.31 5.40 4.29
CA VAL A 338 3.13 4.55 4.53
C VAL A 338 2.31 5.14 5.67
N TYR A 339 1.04 5.40 5.40
CA TYR A 339 0.12 6.06 6.34
C TYR A 339 -0.85 5.04 6.92
N PHE A 340 -0.66 4.70 8.19
CA PHE A 340 -1.63 3.92 8.96
C PHE A 340 -2.51 4.85 9.81
N PRO A 341 -3.70 4.44 10.23
CA PRO A 341 -4.60 5.30 11.00
C PRO A 341 -4.01 5.93 12.27
N ARG A 342 -2.93 5.35 12.81
CA ARG A 342 -2.29 5.78 14.07
C ARG A 342 -0.80 6.03 13.98
N ARG A 343 -0.16 5.65 12.89
CA ARG A 343 1.30 5.69 12.73
C ARG A 343 1.63 5.96 11.27
N VAL A 344 2.60 6.82 11.06
CA VAL A 344 3.22 7.02 9.74
C VAL A 344 4.59 6.35 9.75
N ILE A 345 4.90 5.59 8.72
CA ILE A 345 6.27 5.15 8.43
C ILE A 345 6.80 6.05 7.31
N PRO A 346 7.60 7.05 7.63
CA PRO A 346 8.00 8.07 6.68
C PRO A 346 9.07 7.55 5.72
N MET A 347 9.09 8.08 4.49
CA MET A 347 10.14 7.80 3.50
C MET A 347 11.52 8.36 3.94
N LEU A 348 11.53 9.45 4.66
CA LEU A 348 12.73 10.12 5.18
C LEU A 348 12.70 10.20 6.71
N PRO A 349 13.84 10.24 7.41
CA PRO A 349 13.87 10.47 8.86
C PRO A 349 13.08 11.72 9.27
N GLU A 350 12.39 11.68 10.42
CA GLU A 350 11.51 12.77 10.87
C GLU A 350 12.23 14.12 11.03
N SER A 351 13.52 14.12 11.31
CA SER A 351 14.33 15.35 11.33
C SER A 351 14.36 16.07 9.97
N LEU A 352 14.17 15.33 8.87
CA LEU A 352 14.01 15.91 7.54
C LEU A 352 12.54 16.08 7.19
N SER A 353 11.73 15.02 7.27
CA SER A 353 10.34 15.05 6.79
C SER A 353 9.47 16.04 7.56
N ASN A 354 9.55 16.07 8.89
CA ASN A 354 8.78 16.99 9.75
C ASN A 354 9.57 18.26 10.10
N GLY A 355 10.91 18.21 9.96
CA GLY A 355 11.84 19.25 10.36
C GLY A 355 12.34 20.11 9.19
N LEU A 356 13.54 19.79 8.70
CA LEU A 356 14.31 20.63 7.78
C LEU A 356 13.66 20.83 6.41
N CYS A 357 12.98 19.79 5.88
CA CYS A 357 12.30 19.86 4.59
C CYS A 357 10.88 20.42 4.70
N SER A 358 10.16 20.13 5.79
CA SER A 358 8.79 20.60 5.96
C SER A 358 8.68 22.11 5.93
N LEU A 359 7.76 22.65 5.13
CA LEU A 359 7.53 24.09 4.94
C LEU A 359 6.80 24.73 6.12
N ASN A 360 7.35 24.51 7.32
CA ASN A 360 6.83 25.04 8.58
C ASN A 360 6.72 26.56 8.55
N PRO A 361 5.71 27.16 9.20
CA PRO A 361 5.55 28.61 9.24
C PRO A 361 6.61 29.29 10.09
N GLY A 362 6.96 30.54 9.74
CA GLY A 362 7.86 31.37 10.52
C GLY A 362 9.34 30.98 10.45
N VAL A 363 9.73 30.17 9.49
CA VAL A 363 11.12 29.74 9.27
C VAL A 363 11.46 29.71 7.78
N ASP A 364 12.75 29.99 7.48
CA ASP A 364 13.25 29.92 6.11
C ASP A 364 13.32 28.47 5.65
N ARG A 365 12.86 28.20 4.40
CA ARG A 365 12.91 26.90 3.78
C ARG A 365 13.38 26.98 2.33
N LEU A 366 14.20 26.00 1.93
CA LEU A 366 14.65 25.86 0.56
C LEU A 366 13.56 25.17 -0.26
N VAL A 367 13.27 25.72 -1.43
CA VAL A 367 12.22 25.23 -2.30
C VAL A 367 12.66 25.18 -3.77
N LEU A 368 12.00 24.32 -4.54
CA LEU A 368 11.96 24.37 -5.99
C LEU A 368 10.58 24.90 -6.40
N VAL A 369 10.56 26.05 -7.06
CA VAL A 369 9.32 26.76 -7.40
C VAL A 369 8.92 26.47 -8.85
N CYS A 370 7.63 26.17 -9.05
CA CYS A 370 6.95 26.26 -10.32
C CYS A 370 6.15 27.58 -10.34
N ASP A 371 6.59 28.54 -11.15
CA ASP A 371 5.99 29.87 -11.30
C ASP A 371 5.23 29.92 -12.61
N MET A 372 3.91 30.06 -12.55
CA MET A 372 2.98 29.87 -13.64
C MET A 372 2.18 31.13 -13.92
N VAL A 373 1.86 31.36 -15.20
CA VAL A 373 0.93 32.42 -15.65
C VAL A 373 -0.29 31.76 -16.29
N ILE A 374 -1.47 32.09 -15.75
CA ILE A 374 -2.75 31.50 -16.11
C ILE A 374 -3.70 32.62 -16.54
N PRO A 375 -4.08 32.70 -17.84
CA PRO A 375 -5.05 33.72 -18.33
C PRO A 375 -6.39 33.60 -17.61
N ALA A 376 -6.93 34.74 -17.14
CA ALA A 376 -8.22 34.79 -16.45
C ALA A 376 -9.43 34.79 -17.42
N ASN A 377 -9.21 35.07 -18.70
CA ASN A 377 -10.28 35.09 -19.68
C ASN A 377 -9.86 34.62 -21.08
N GLY A 378 -10.83 34.45 -21.97
CA GLY A 378 -10.61 34.01 -23.36
C GLY A 378 -10.56 32.48 -23.49
N ALA A 379 -10.19 32.01 -24.69
CA ALA A 379 -10.20 30.59 -25.04
C ALA A 379 -9.22 29.71 -24.19
N LYS A 380 -8.23 30.33 -23.56
CA LYS A 380 -7.24 29.68 -22.71
C LYS A 380 -7.39 30.02 -21.22
N ALA A 381 -8.54 30.51 -20.82
CA ALA A 381 -8.84 30.80 -19.42
C ALA A 381 -8.66 29.51 -18.57
N GLY A 382 -7.92 29.61 -17.45
CA GLY A 382 -7.64 28.49 -16.59
C GLY A 382 -6.61 27.47 -17.12
N VAL A 383 -5.92 27.77 -18.24
CA VAL A 383 -4.86 26.91 -18.79
C VAL A 383 -3.52 27.61 -18.63
N VAL A 384 -2.52 26.94 -18.08
CA VAL A 384 -1.17 27.50 -17.93
C VAL A 384 -0.63 27.91 -19.29
N SER A 385 -0.32 29.21 -19.47
CA SER A 385 0.17 29.76 -20.72
C SER A 385 1.68 29.93 -20.79
N ALA A 386 2.31 30.11 -19.63
CA ALA A 386 3.76 30.21 -19.45
C ALA A 386 4.12 29.73 -18.04
N TYR A 387 5.29 29.16 -17.89
CA TYR A 387 5.82 28.74 -16.60
C TYR A 387 7.35 28.72 -16.62
N GLN A 388 7.93 28.77 -15.43
CA GLN A 388 9.36 28.58 -15.21
C GLN A 388 9.63 27.84 -13.89
N PHE A 389 10.78 27.15 -13.83
CA PHE A 389 11.28 26.51 -12.63
C PHE A 389 12.55 27.21 -12.16
N TYR A 390 12.68 27.38 -10.86
CA TYR A 390 13.91 27.90 -10.25
C TYR A 390 14.01 27.51 -8.77
N ASN A 391 15.24 27.44 -8.25
CA ASN A 391 15.50 27.27 -6.84
C ASN A 391 15.26 28.58 -6.09
N ALA A 392 14.58 28.52 -4.94
CA ALA A 392 14.26 29.69 -4.15
C ALA A 392 14.41 29.41 -2.64
N VAL A 393 14.27 30.46 -1.86
CA VAL A 393 14.02 30.43 -0.41
C VAL A 393 12.70 31.12 -0.15
N ILE A 394 11.87 30.54 0.69
CA ILE A 394 10.60 31.11 1.16
C ILE A 394 10.57 31.17 2.69
N HIS A 395 9.65 31.98 3.20
CA HIS A 395 9.28 32.07 4.60
C HIS A 395 7.76 31.91 4.69
N SER A 396 7.26 30.72 5.01
CA SER A 396 5.81 30.48 5.08
C SER A 396 5.18 31.36 6.15
N GLN A 397 4.16 32.13 5.80
CA GLN A 397 3.51 33.11 6.70
C GLN A 397 2.47 32.46 7.60
N ALA A 398 1.88 31.34 7.16
CA ALA A 398 0.86 30.65 7.93
C ALA A 398 0.81 29.16 7.57
N ARG A 399 0.63 28.33 8.59
CA ARG A 399 0.10 26.98 8.46
C ARG A 399 -1.40 27.05 8.65
N THR A 400 -2.15 26.67 7.63
CA THR A 400 -3.61 26.64 7.68
C THR A 400 -4.12 25.23 7.43
N THR A 401 -5.36 24.95 7.83
CA THR A 401 -6.00 23.66 7.59
C THR A 401 -7.07 23.76 6.51
N TYR A 402 -7.38 22.64 5.85
CA TYR A 402 -8.50 22.61 4.89
C TYR A 402 -9.81 23.08 5.53
N THR A 403 -10.03 22.73 6.79
CA THR A 403 -11.24 23.10 7.55
C THR A 403 -11.27 24.61 7.81
N ASP A 404 -10.17 25.19 8.28
CA ASP A 404 -10.10 26.62 8.61
C ASP A 404 -10.18 27.51 7.35
N VAL A 405 -9.48 27.13 6.29
CA VAL A 405 -9.52 27.84 5.00
C VAL A 405 -10.94 27.80 4.43
N TRP A 406 -11.61 26.66 4.45
CA TRP A 406 -12.97 26.57 3.98
C TRP A 406 -13.94 27.40 4.81
N ALA A 407 -13.81 27.35 6.13
CA ALA A 407 -14.61 28.19 7.04
C ALA A 407 -14.40 29.69 6.82
N ALA A 408 -13.16 30.11 6.54
CA ALA A 408 -12.81 31.51 6.25
C ALA A 408 -13.38 31.98 4.91
N ILE A 409 -13.39 31.13 3.87
CA ILE A 409 -13.99 31.40 2.56
C ILE A 409 -15.50 31.54 2.71
N GLN A 410 -16.14 30.62 3.45
CA GLN A 410 -17.60 30.64 3.65
C GLN A 410 -18.07 31.85 4.48
N GLN A 411 -17.26 32.28 5.44
CA GLN A 411 -17.58 33.39 6.34
C GLN A 411 -16.38 34.34 6.50
N PRO A 412 -16.17 35.29 5.56
CA PRO A 412 -15.04 36.21 5.58
C PRO A 412 -14.93 37.12 6.81
N GLY A 413 -16.00 37.24 7.60
CA GLY A 413 -15.99 37.93 8.89
C GLY A 413 -15.99 37.01 10.12
N GLY A 414 -15.94 35.68 9.91
CA GLY A 414 -15.98 34.67 10.98
C GLY A 414 -14.66 34.51 11.73
N PRO A 415 -14.66 33.70 12.81
CA PRO A 415 -13.46 33.48 13.64
C PRO A 415 -12.26 32.93 12.85
N ALA A 416 -12.49 32.00 11.93
CA ALA A 416 -11.43 31.43 11.08
C ALA A 416 -10.78 32.49 10.18
N ALA A 417 -11.60 33.38 9.57
CA ALA A 417 -11.09 34.48 8.75
C ALA A 417 -10.30 35.50 9.60
N GLN A 418 -10.76 35.77 10.83
CA GLN A 418 -10.07 36.67 11.75
C GLN A 418 -8.70 36.12 12.19
N SER A 419 -8.59 34.80 12.44
CA SER A 419 -7.33 34.16 12.84
C SER A 419 -6.27 34.22 11.74
N MET A 420 -6.67 34.24 10.46
CA MET A 420 -5.78 34.31 9.30
C MET A 420 -5.86 35.65 8.53
N GLN A 421 -6.29 36.73 9.22
CA GLN A 421 -6.56 38.02 8.59
C GLN A 421 -5.39 38.53 7.72
N HIS A 422 -4.13 38.29 8.13
CA HIS A 422 -2.93 38.73 7.42
C HIS A 422 -2.72 38.01 6.07
N VAL A 423 -3.24 36.80 5.89
CA VAL A 423 -3.14 36.02 4.64
C VAL A 423 -4.49 35.84 3.92
N LEU A 424 -5.59 36.27 4.54
CA LEU A 424 -6.94 36.09 4.02
C LEU A 424 -7.11 36.63 2.59
N PRO A 425 -6.58 37.81 2.19
CA PRO A 425 -6.69 38.27 0.81
C PRO A 425 -6.12 37.26 -0.20
N HIS A 426 -4.98 36.64 0.13
CA HIS A 426 -4.32 35.64 -0.73
C HIS A 426 -5.08 34.31 -0.77
N VAL A 427 -5.73 33.92 0.32
CA VAL A 427 -6.66 32.76 0.35
C VAL A 427 -7.84 32.99 -0.59
N LEU A 428 -8.40 34.21 -0.61
CA LEU A 428 -9.51 34.55 -1.51
C LEU A 428 -9.05 34.60 -2.98
N ASP A 429 -7.89 35.17 -3.27
CA ASP A 429 -7.27 35.14 -4.60
C ASP A 429 -7.07 33.71 -5.09
N LEU A 430 -6.55 32.81 -4.23
CA LEU A 430 -6.39 31.38 -4.53
C LEU A 430 -7.74 30.73 -4.83
N TYR A 431 -8.79 31.10 -4.10
CA TYR A 431 -10.13 30.54 -4.33
C TYR A 431 -10.73 31.00 -5.66
N GLU A 432 -10.55 32.28 -6.05
CA GLU A 432 -10.95 32.75 -7.38
C GLU A 432 -10.19 32.02 -8.49
N LEU A 433 -8.88 31.84 -8.32
CA LEU A 433 -8.09 31.06 -9.26
C LEU A 433 -8.55 29.61 -9.35
N TYR A 434 -8.86 28.98 -8.20
CA TYR A 434 -9.39 27.62 -8.17
C TYR A 434 -10.68 27.48 -8.97
N GLN A 435 -11.62 28.40 -8.85
CA GLN A 435 -12.86 28.35 -9.64
C GLN A 435 -12.57 28.32 -11.14
N LEU A 436 -11.61 29.13 -11.60
CA LEU A 436 -11.17 29.16 -12.97
C LEU A 436 -10.51 27.85 -13.44
N LEU A 437 -9.65 27.27 -12.59
CA LEU A 437 -8.99 25.99 -12.86
C LEU A 437 -10.00 24.85 -12.93
N SER A 438 -10.97 24.82 -12.00
CA SER A 438 -12.05 23.84 -11.95
C SER A 438 -12.94 23.88 -13.20
N GLU A 439 -13.26 25.09 -13.68
CA GLU A 439 -13.98 25.25 -14.95
C GLU A 439 -13.16 24.72 -16.13
N SER A 440 -11.84 24.98 -16.14
CA SER A 440 -10.93 24.47 -17.16
C SER A 440 -10.82 22.93 -17.11
N ARG A 441 -10.79 22.34 -15.90
CA ARG A 441 -10.83 20.88 -15.67
C ARG A 441 -12.09 20.26 -16.29
N SER A 442 -13.24 20.84 -16.03
CA SER A 442 -14.51 20.36 -16.58
C SER A 442 -14.52 20.44 -18.11
N LYS A 443 -14.02 21.54 -18.69
CA LYS A 443 -13.88 21.72 -20.14
C LYS A 443 -12.92 20.71 -20.78
N ARG A 444 -11.88 20.29 -20.07
CA ARG A 444 -10.92 19.26 -20.49
C ARG A 444 -11.51 17.86 -20.48
N GLY A 445 -12.64 17.65 -19.80
CA GLY A 445 -13.30 16.35 -19.70
C GLY A 445 -12.64 15.42 -18.67
N ALA A 446 -11.99 15.95 -17.65
CA ALA A 446 -11.52 15.16 -16.53
C ALA A 446 -12.71 14.51 -15.80
N MET A 447 -12.54 13.27 -15.41
CA MET A 447 -13.58 12.53 -14.70
C MET A 447 -13.59 12.94 -13.21
N GLU A 448 -14.80 13.17 -12.69
CA GLU A 448 -15.02 13.39 -11.27
C GLU A 448 -15.72 12.17 -10.68
N PHE A 449 -15.08 11.53 -9.73
CA PHE A 449 -15.66 10.43 -8.95
C PHE A 449 -15.90 10.90 -7.52
N GLU A 450 -17.15 10.88 -7.10
CA GLU A 450 -17.57 11.17 -5.73
C GLU A 450 -17.57 9.86 -4.92
N THR A 451 -16.39 9.42 -4.47
CA THR A 451 -16.26 8.27 -3.58
C THR A 451 -16.38 8.70 -2.12
N VAL A 452 -17.12 7.93 -1.32
CA VAL A 452 -17.17 8.15 0.12
C VAL A 452 -15.93 7.51 0.74
N GLU A 453 -14.96 8.33 1.09
CA GLU A 453 -13.82 7.91 1.90
C GLU A 453 -14.21 7.93 3.38
N THR A 454 -13.57 7.10 4.21
CA THR A 454 -13.83 7.05 5.64
C THR A 454 -12.58 7.33 6.45
N LYS A 455 -12.71 8.11 7.52
CA LYS A 455 -11.63 8.33 8.50
C LYS A 455 -11.92 7.52 9.76
N ILE A 456 -10.95 6.73 10.18
CA ILE A 456 -10.98 5.98 11.43
C ILE A 456 -10.48 6.91 12.54
N ILE A 457 -11.32 7.16 13.54
CA ILE A 457 -10.98 7.95 14.72
C ILE A 457 -10.70 6.98 15.86
N CYS A 458 -9.49 7.04 16.38
CA CYS A 458 -9.05 6.22 17.50
C CYS A 458 -9.01 7.02 18.81
N ASN A 459 -9.33 6.35 19.91
CA ASN A 459 -9.18 6.89 21.25
C ASN A 459 -7.69 6.89 21.69
N PRO A 460 -7.34 7.53 22.84
CA PRO A 460 -5.96 7.55 23.33
C PRO A 460 -5.34 6.17 23.62
N LEU A 461 -6.16 5.14 23.79
CA LEU A 461 -5.72 3.76 23.95
C LEU A 461 -5.46 3.07 22.57
N GLY A 462 -5.64 3.81 21.47
CA GLY A 462 -5.42 3.29 20.12
C GLY A 462 -6.55 2.39 19.60
N ARG A 463 -7.70 2.35 20.25
CA ARG A 463 -8.88 1.61 19.81
C ARG A 463 -9.80 2.51 18.99
N ILE A 464 -10.51 1.95 18.01
CA ILE A 464 -11.47 2.72 17.23
C ILE A 464 -12.57 3.22 18.15
N GLU A 465 -12.79 4.53 18.14
CA GLU A 465 -13.92 5.17 18.77
C GLU A 465 -15.11 5.25 17.82
N ARG A 466 -14.83 5.67 16.58
CA ARG A 466 -15.83 5.78 15.51
C ARG A 466 -15.18 5.81 14.12
N ILE A 467 -15.96 5.43 13.12
CA ILE A 467 -15.63 5.59 11.71
C ILE A 467 -16.58 6.64 11.15
N VAL A 468 -16.04 7.68 10.54
CA VAL A 468 -16.81 8.79 9.98
C VAL A 468 -16.51 8.95 8.49
N PRO A 469 -17.47 9.43 7.67
CA PRO A 469 -17.16 9.80 6.30
C PRO A 469 -16.17 10.97 6.30
N TYR A 470 -15.21 10.91 5.38
CA TYR A 470 -14.27 12.00 5.15
C TYR A 470 -14.86 12.92 4.08
N GLU A 471 -15.26 14.11 4.49
CA GLU A 471 -15.85 15.10 3.59
C GLU A 471 -14.76 16.01 3.00
N ARG A 472 -14.58 15.94 1.67
CA ARG A 472 -13.70 16.84 0.92
C ARG A 472 -14.44 18.13 0.61
N ASN A 473 -13.90 19.25 1.09
CA ASN A 473 -14.41 20.59 0.78
C ASN A 473 -13.59 21.26 -0.36
N ASP A 474 -13.97 22.47 -0.77
CA ASP A 474 -13.31 23.16 -1.86
C ASP A 474 -11.88 23.62 -1.55
N ALA A 475 -11.48 23.73 -0.28
CA ALA A 475 -10.08 23.98 0.07
C ALA A 475 -9.16 22.80 -0.30
N HIS A 476 -9.64 21.56 -0.19
CA HIS A 476 -8.93 20.37 -0.70
C HIS A 476 -8.77 20.42 -2.22
N ARG A 477 -9.85 20.75 -2.92
CA ARG A 477 -9.85 20.84 -4.40
C ARG A 477 -8.99 21.98 -4.91
N LEU A 478 -8.91 23.08 -4.15
CA LEU A 478 -8.06 24.24 -4.46
C LEU A 478 -6.58 23.81 -4.50
N ILE A 479 -6.09 23.14 -3.46
CA ILE A 479 -4.72 22.64 -3.42
C ILE A 479 -4.50 21.57 -4.49
N GLU A 480 -5.45 20.64 -4.67
CA GLU A 480 -5.38 19.64 -5.74
C GLU A 480 -5.17 20.30 -7.11
N GLU A 481 -5.93 21.34 -7.49
CA GLU A 481 -5.78 22.01 -8.78
C GLU A 481 -4.44 22.74 -8.90
N CYS A 482 -3.94 23.38 -7.84
CA CYS A 482 -2.61 23.97 -7.84
C CYS A 482 -1.51 22.93 -8.08
N MET A 483 -1.61 21.77 -7.40
CA MET A 483 -0.67 20.67 -7.55
C MET A 483 -0.75 20.02 -8.93
N LEU A 484 -1.95 19.82 -9.47
CA LEU A 484 -2.14 19.30 -10.83
C LEU A 484 -1.51 20.24 -11.89
N ALA A 485 -1.68 21.56 -11.74
CA ALA A 485 -1.04 22.53 -12.62
C ALA A 485 0.49 22.45 -12.56
N ALA A 486 1.08 22.37 -11.38
CA ALA A 486 2.54 22.24 -11.21
C ALA A 486 3.08 20.90 -11.76
N ASN A 487 2.38 19.80 -11.50
CA ASN A 487 2.73 18.45 -11.99
C ASN A 487 2.73 18.36 -13.50
N THR A 488 1.75 19.00 -14.16
CA THR A 488 1.71 19.05 -15.63
C THR A 488 2.82 19.92 -16.21
N CYS A 489 3.15 21.04 -15.57
CA CYS A 489 4.31 21.87 -15.96
C CYS A 489 5.62 21.09 -15.82
N ALA A 490 5.79 20.30 -14.76
CA ALA A 490 6.99 19.47 -14.56
C ALA A 490 7.14 18.43 -15.67
N ALA A 491 6.05 17.73 -16.03
CA ALA A 491 6.05 16.77 -17.14
C ALA A 491 6.39 17.44 -18.48
N ASP A 492 5.76 18.58 -18.80
CA ASP A 492 6.03 19.33 -20.03
C ASP A 492 7.46 19.90 -20.07
N PHE A 493 7.99 20.36 -18.91
CA PHE A 493 9.35 20.89 -18.81
C PHE A 493 10.42 19.82 -19.11
N THR A 494 10.31 18.64 -18.54
CA THR A 494 11.23 17.52 -18.79
C THR A 494 11.16 17.07 -20.23
N LYS A 495 9.96 16.97 -20.80
CA LYS A 495 9.72 16.63 -22.22
C LYS A 495 10.33 17.63 -23.18
N ARG A 496 10.04 18.95 -23.02
CA ARG A 496 10.60 20.02 -23.91
C ARG A 496 12.12 20.04 -23.91
N ASN A 497 12.73 19.68 -22.77
CA ASN A 497 14.19 19.60 -22.66
C ASN A 497 14.74 18.23 -23.08
N LYS A 498 13.89 17.32 -23.60
CA LYS A 498 14.27 15.98 -24.08
C LYS A 498 15.03 15.18 -23.00
N ARG A 499 14.52 15.22 -21.76
CA ARG A 499 15.05 14.43 -20.65
C ARG A 499 14.11 13.27 -20.36
N ILE A 500 14.66 12.08 -20.21
CA ILE A 500 13.91 10.93 -19.74
C ILE A 500 13.63 11.13 -18.26
N SER A 501 12.37 10.91 -17.85
CA SER A 501 11.92 10.98 -16.48
C SER A 501 10.70 10.06 -16.32
N LEU A 502 10.23 9.86 -15.08
CA LEU A 502 9.02 9.09 -14.86
C LEU A 502 7.78 9.96 -15.03
N TYR A 503 6.88 9.50 -15.87
CA TYR A 503 5.51 9.99 -15.94
C TYR A 503 4.61 9.16 -15.02
N ARG A 504 3.53 9.75 -14.54
CA ARG A 504 2.43 9.04 -13.91
C ARG A 504 1.42 8.70 -14.99
N VAL A 505 1.47 7.48 -15.45
CA VAL A 505 0.66 6.99 -16.56
C VAL A 505 -0.61 6.33 -16.04
N HIS A 506 -1.74 6.65 -16.64
CA HIS A 506 -3.01 6.01 -16.37
C HIS A 506 -3.71 5.74 -17.69
N GLU A 507 -3.72 4.49 -18.10
CA GLU A 507 -4.31 4.08 -19.37
C GLU A 507 -5.82 3.94 -19.27
N GLY A 508 -6.50 4.02 -20.40
CA GLY A 508 -7.92 3.77 -20.54
C GLY A 508 -8.29 2.29 -20.27
N PRO A 509 -9.54 1.90 -20.49
CA PRO A 509 -10.01 0.54 -20.28
C PRO A 509 -9.37 -0.46 -21.24
N THR A 510 -9.10 -1.68 -20.77
CA THR A 510 -8.78 -2.78 -21.70
C THR A 510 -10.04 -3.17 -22.50
N PRO A 511 -9.90 -3.82 -23.68
CA PRO A 511 -11.05 -4.26 -24.49
C PRO A 511 -12.06 -5.09 -23.71
N GLU A 512 -11.59 -5.99 -22.83
CA GLU A 512 -12.44 -6.86 -22.01
C GLU A 512 -13.23 -6.05 -20.97
N LYS A 513 -12.54 -5.12 -20.26
CA LYS A 513 -13.18 -4.26 -19.26
C LYS A 513 -14.17 -3.28 -19.91
N LEU A 514 -13.84 -2.76 -21.10
CA LEU A 514 -14.72 -1.89 -21.87
C LEU A 514 -15.98 -2.62 -22.31
N LYS A 515 -15.84 -3.86 -22.79
CA LYS A 515 -16.97 -4.71 -23.15
C LYS A 515 -17.88 -4.97 -21.94
N ALA A 516 -17.30 -5.34 -20.80
CA ALA A 516 -18.06 -5.57 -19.57
C ALA A 516 -18.83 -4.33 -19.12
N LEU A 517 -18.20 -3.14 -19.16
CA LEU A 517 -18.85 -1.87 -18.84
C LEU A 517 -20.01 -1.59 -19.81
N ARG A 518 -19.83 -1.76 -21.12
CA ARG A 518 -20.88 -1.53 -22.11
C ARG A 518 -22.04 -2.51 -22.00
N ASP A 519 -21.77 -3.75 -21.69
CA ASP A 519 -22.82 -4.73 -21.44
C ASP A 519 -23.66 -4.36 -20.21
N TYR A 520 -23.02 -3.88 -19.14
CA TYR A 520 -23.71 -3.31 -17.98
C TYR A 520 -24.55 -2.09 -18.34
N LEU A 521 -23.97 -1.08 -19.02
CA LEU A 521 -24.64 0.17 -19.41
C LEU A 521 -25.88 -0.10 -20.28
N ARG A 522 -25.78 -1.02 -21.25
CA ARG A 522 -26.91 -1.40 -22.11
C ARG A 522 -28.08 -1.94 -21.30
N ASN A 523 -27.80 -2.71 -20.25
CA ASN A 523 -28.83 -3.27 -19.39
C ASN A 523 -29.55 -2.22 -18.51
N ILE A 524 -28.93 -1.07 -18.24
CA ILE A 524 -29.54 0.04 -17.49
C ILE A 524 -30.03 1.18 -18.40
N GLY A 525 -30.01 0.96 -19.73
CA GLY A 525 -30.47 1.91 -20.73
C GLY A 525 -29.54 3.10 -20.97
N LEU A 526 -28.23 2.93 -20.73
CA LEU A 526 -27.19 3.92 -21.00
C LEU A 526 -26.23 3.42 -22.08
N THR A 527 -25.51 4.36 -22.70
CA THR A 527 -24.48 4.07 -23.70
C THR A 527 -23.23 4.86 -23.42
N LEU A 528 -22.06 4.27 -23.66
CA LEU A 528 -20.77 4.92 -23.68
C LEU A 528 -20.35 5.10 -25.14
N ASP A 529 -20.22 6.36 -25.56
CA ASP A 529 -19.74 6.74 -26.90
C ASP A 529 -18.25 6.39 -27.09
N GLY A 530 -17.67 6.74 -28.23
CA GLY A 530 -16.24 6.65 -28.51
C GLY A 530 -15.78 5.32 -29.13
N GLY A 531 -16.70 4.43 -29.57
CA GLY A 531 -16.30 3.17 -30.24
C GLY A 531 -15.33 2.34 -29.40
N ASP A 532 -14.35 1.71 -30.00
CA ASP A 532 -13.40 0.83 -29.31
C ASP A 532 -12.36 1.59 -28.47
N GLU A 533 -12.25 2.91 -28.63
CA GLU A 533 -11.33 3.79 -27.90
C GLU A 533 -12.08 4.99 -27.30
N PRO A 534 -12.92 4.79 -26.27
CA PRO A 534 -13.63 5.89 -25.63
C PRO A 534 -12.66 6.85 -24.96
N THR A 535 -12.91 8.13 -25.11
CA THR A 535 -12.14 9.20 -24.50
C THR A 535 -12.65 9.55 -23.10
N THR A 536 -11.87 10.35 -22.36
CA THR A 536 -12.30 10.88 -21.06
C THR A 536 -13.56 11.73 -21.17
N HIS A 537 -13.73 12.48 -22.29
CA HIS A 537 -14.95 13.23 -22.56
C HIS A 537 -16.19 12.34 -22.68
N ASP A 538 -16.05 11.13 -23.23
CA ASP A 538 -17.17 10.20 -23.36
C ASP A 538 -17.62 9.70 -21.99
N TYR A 539 -16.66 9.38 -21.10
CA TYR A 539 -16.93 9.04 -19.70
C TYR A 539 -17.53 10.22 -18.93
N ALA A 540 -16.98 11.43 -19.07
CA ALA A 540 -17.50 12.63 -18.41
C ALA A 540 -18.96 12.92 -18.84
N ARG A 541 -19.28 12.80 -20.13
CA ARG A 541 -20.65 12.95 -20.65
C ARG A 541 -21.60 11.88 -20.09
N LEU A 542 -21.15 10.62 -20.03
CA LEU A 542 -21.91 9.53 -19.43
C LEU A 542 -22.23 9.83 -17.96
N LEU A 543 -21.24 10.20 -17.16
CA LEU A 543 -21.40 10.52 -15.74
C LEU A 543 -22.31 11.75 -15.55
N GLN A 544 -22.15 12.77 -16.38
CA GLN A 544 -23.01 13.97 -16.33
C GLN A 544 -24.46 13.63 -16.68
N ALA A 545 -24.70 12.83 -17.73
CA ALA A 545 -26.03 12.40 -18.12
C ALA A 545 -26.72 11.52 -17.08
N ALA A 546 -25.94 10.82 -16.29
CA ALA A 546 -26.43 9.95 -15.21
C ALA A 546 -26.61 10.67 -13.86
N ARG A 547 -26.19 11.94 -13.74
CA ARG A 547 -26.29 12.71 -12.49
C ARG A 547 -27.76 12.79 -12.03
N GLY A 548 -28.01 12.47 -10.76
CA GLY A 548 -29.37 12.44 -10.20
C GLY A 548 -30.11 11.11 -10.34
N ARG A 549 -29.53 10.11 -11.03
CA ARG A 549 -30.09 8.75 -11.04
C ARG A 549 -29.87 8.06 -9.68
N PRO A 550 -30.80 7.18 -9.24
CA PRO A 550 -30.63 6.44 -7.99
C PRO A 550 -29.40 5.51 -7.99
N ASP A 551 -28.96 5.04 -9.20
CA ASP A 551 -27.83 4.14 -9.40
C ASP A 551 -26.52 4.86 -9.77
N TYR A 552 -26.45 6.19 -9.60
CA TYR A 552 -25.30 7.00 -9.97
C TYR A 552 -23.99 6.54 -9.32
N GLN A 553 -24.01 6.20 -8.02
CA GLN A 553 -22.82 5.71 -7.31
C GLN A 553 -22.30 4.38 -7.85
N VAL A 554 -23.23 3.48 -8.24
CA VAL A 554 -22.82 2.22 -8.90
C VAL A 554 -22.18 2.49 -10.23
N LEU A 555 -22.79 3.37 -11.02
CA LEU A 555 -22.26 3.75 -12.33
C LEU A 555 -20.83 4.31 -12.19
N GLN A 556 -20.60 5.21 -11.24
CA GLN A 556 -19.25 5.70 -10.95
C GLN A 556 -18.28 4.56 -10.62
N THR A 557 -18.70 3.62 -9.76
CA THR A 557 -17.88 2.47 -9.39
C THR A 557 -17.59 1.58 -10.60
N MET A 558 -18.58 1.34 -11.47
CA MET A 558 -18.39 0.54 -12.67
C MET A 558 -17.46 1.23 -13.68
N CYS A 559 -17.60 2.54 -13.86
CA CYS A 559 -16.68 3.33 -14.67
C CYS A 559 -15.25 3.25 -14.12
N LEU A 560 -15.06 3.43 -12.81
CA LEU A 560 -13.75 3.35 -12.17
C LEU A 560 -13.12 1.96 -12.31
N ARG A 561 -13.88 0.89 -12.09
CA ARG A 561 -13.41 -0.51 -12.25
C ARG A 561 -13.03 -0.86 -13.69
N SER A 562 -13.62 -0.18 -14.67
CA SER A 562 -13.26 -0.40 -16.08
C SER A 562 -11.87 0.13 -16.43
N LEU A 563 -11.33 1.07 -15.66
CA LEU A 563 -10.04 1.67 -15.92
C LEU A 563 -8.88 0.77 -15.43
N GLN A 564 -7.69 1.07 -15.91
CA GLN A 564 -6.47 0.45 -15.43
C GLN A 564 -5.95 1.17 -14.17
N GLN A 565 -4.98 0.60 -13.50
CA GLN A 565 -4.31 1.26 -12.38
C GLN A 565 -3.21 2.17 -12.89
N ALA A 566 -3.06 3.35 -12.29
CA ALA A 566 -1.97 4.24 -12.63
C ALA A 566 -0.61 3.66 -12.19
N ILE A 567 0.42 3.84 -13.03
CA ILE A 567 1.78 3.37 -12.80
C ILE A 567 2.81 4.48 -13.07
N TYR A 568 4.04 4.27 -12.66
CA TYR A 568 5.18 5.09 -13.10
C TYR A 568 5.84 4.43 -14.31
N SER A 569 6.04 5.22 -15.36
CA SER A 569 6.67 4.75 -16.61
C SER A 569 7.46 5.88 -17.27
N PRO A 570 8.58 5.61 -17.98
CA PRO A 570 9.22 6.57 -18.85
C PRO A 570 8.42 6.86 -20.14
N GLU A 571 7.43 6.03 -20.47
CA GLU A 571 6.59 6.17 -21.64
C GLU A 571 5.51 7.24 -21.46
N GLU A 572 5.24 8.01 -22.52
CA GLU A 572 4.29 9.12 -22.52
C GLU A 572 2.89 8.67 -22.92
N SER A 573 2.26 7.75 -22.20
CA SER A 573 0.90 7.28 -22.52
C SER A 573 -0.21 8.19 -21.99
N GLY A 574 0.13 9.28 -21.27
CA GLY A 574 -0.82 10.21 -20.67
C GLY A 574 -1.50 9.73 -19.40
N HIS A 575 -2.41 10.54 -18.87
CA HIS A 575 -3.19 10.21 -17.68
C HIS A 575 -4.69 10.30 -17.98
N PHE A 576 -5.29 9.16 -18.31
CA PHE A 576 -6.68 9.07 -18.76
C PHE A 576 -7.65 9.72 -17.77
N GLY A 577 -7.63 9.34 -16.49
CA GLY A 577 -8.58 9.85 -15.48
C GLY A 577 -8.55 11.37 -15.30
N LEU A 578 -7.38 12.01 -15.47
CA LEU A 578 -7.19 13.46 -15.34
C LEU A 578 -7.31 14.20 -16.68
N ALA A 579 -7.43 13.48 -17.78
CA ALA A 579 -7.45 14.04 -19.13
C ALA A 579 -6.21 14.91 -19.47
N TYR A 580 -5.01 14.46 -19.01
CA TYR A 580 -3.74 15.09 -19.34
C TYR A 580 -2.95 14.25 -20.32
N GLN A 581 -2.34 14.90 -21.32
CA GLN A 581 -1.43 14.22 -22.25
C GLN A 581 -0.09 13.84 -21.61
N HIS A 582 0.40 14.65 -20.67
CA HIS A 582 1.63 14.45 -19.93
C HIS A 582 1.38 14.80 -18.49
N TYR A 583 1.74 13.91 -17.59
CA TYR A 583 1.56 14.11 -16.16
C TYR A 583 2.68 13.41 -15.40
N ALA A 584 3.34 14.12 -14.49
CA ALA A 584 4.40 13.59 -13.65
C ALA A 584 4.17 14.04 -12.21
N HIS A 585 4.58 13.24 -11.27
CA HIS A 585 4.58 13.64 -9.87
C HIS A 585 5.81 14.52 -9.57
N PHE A 586 5.56 15.66 -8.96
CA PHE A 586 6.57 16.67 -8.62
C PHE A 586 6.36 17.28 -7.24
N THR A 587 5.11 17.29 -6.74
CA THR A 587 4.66 18.14 -5.65
C THR A 587 4.84 17.53 -4.25
N SER A 588 5.33 16.28 -4.12
CA SER A 588 5.47 15.64 -2.79
C SER A 588 6.77 14.84 -2.61
N PRO A 589 7.96 15.48 -2.71
CA PRO A 589 9.26 14.79 -2.61
C PRO A 589 9.64 14.34 -1.20
N ILE A 590 8.98 14.82 -0.15
CA ILE A 590 9.19 14.35 1.23
C ILE A 590 8.68 12.92 1.38
N ARG A 591 7.56 12.59 0.72
CA ARG A 591 6.84 11.34 0.90
C ARG A 591 6.76 10.44 -0.32
N ARG A 592 7.24 10.88 -1.51
CA ARG A 592 7.26 10.06 -2.73
C ARG A 592 8.60 10.19 -3.44
N TYR A 593 9.27 9.06 -3.65
CA TYR A 593 10.56 9.02 -4.34
C TYR A 593 10.50 9.42 -5.83
N PRO A 594 9.44 9.11 -6.61
CA PRO A 594 9.29 9.61 -7.98
C PRO A 594 9.34 11.12 -8.09
N ASP A 595 8.76 11.85 -7.13
CA ASP A 595 8.81 13.31 -7.07
C ASP A 595 10.25 13.80 -6.84
N LEU A 596 11.00 13.14 -5.95
CA LEU A 596 12.42 13.43 -5.73
C LEU A 596 13.25 13.23 -7.00
N LEU A 597 12.97 12.17 -7.78
CA LEU A 597 13.61 11.95 -9.08
C LEU A 597 13.27 13.09 -10.07
N THR A 598 12.01 13.50 -10.13
CA THR A 598 11.56 14.62 -10.98
C THR A 598 12.29 15.92 -10.61
N HIS A 599 12.44 16.21 -9.31
CA HIS A 599 13.24 17.37 -8.84
C HIS A 599 14.69 17.30 -9.33
N ARG A 600 15.32 16.14 -9.27
CA ARG A 600 16.71 15.93 -9.75
C ARG A 600 16.83 16.17 -11.24
N VAL A 601 15.88 15.68 -12.02
CA VAL A 601 15.84 15.91 -13.48
C VAL A 601 15.67 17.40 -13.79
N ILE A 602 14.71 18.09 -13.15
CA ILE A 602 14.48 19.53 -13.33
C ILE A 602 15.74 20.33 -12.97
N LYS A 603 16.35 20.04 -11.81
CA LYS A 603 17.58 20.73 -11.40
C LYS A 603 18.75 20.46 -12.34
N SER A 604 18.87 19.27 -12.91
CA SER A 604 19.89 18.98 -13.92
C SER A 604 19.71 19.83 -15.18
N ILE A 605 18.46 20.05 -15.60
CA ILE A 605 18.15 20.94 -16.72
C ILE A 605 18.54 22.38 -16.39
N LEU A 606 18.18 22.88 -15.19
CA LEU A 606 18.51 24.24 -14.75
C LEU A 606 20.04 24.49 -14.68
N ARG A 607 20.83 23.44 -14.44
CA ARG A 607 22.31 23.50 -14.41
C ARG A 607 22.96 23.18 -15.76
N ASN A 608 22.14 22.87 -16.78
CA ASN A 608 22.63 22.37 -18.08
C ASN A 608 23.47 21.09 -17.95
N GLU A 609 23.10 20.21 -17.01
CA GLU A 609 23.72 18.90 -16.73
C GLU A 609 22.82 17.76 -17.20
N LYS A 610 23.35 16.54 -17.21
CA LYS A 610 22.55 15.31 -17.40
C LYS A 610 22.47 14.57 -16.07
N TYR A 611 21.28 14.14 -15.70
CA TYR A 611 21.03 13.25 -14.57
C TYR A 611 20.57 11.90 -15.09
N VAL A 612 21.25 10.84 -14.66
CA VAL A 612 20.87 9.45 -14.90
C VAL A 612 20.99 8.74 -13.55
N PRO A 613 19.91 8.12 -13.06
CA PRO A 613 19.97 7.31 -11.85
C PRO A 613 20.90 6.10 -12.04
N ASP A 614 21.48 5.63 -10.95
CA ASP A 614 22.33 4.46 -10.91
C ASP A 614 21.52 3.21 -10.51
N ILE A 615 21.55 2.16 -11.34
CA ILE A 615 20.94 0.86 -11.08
C ILE A 615 21.94 -0.22 -11.48
N GLU A 616 22.54 -0.86 -10.50
CA GLU A 616 23.68 -1.78 -10.68
C GLU A 616 23.41 -2.87 -11.73
N ASP A 617 22.29 -3.58 -11.65
CA ASP A 617 21.96 -4.70 -12.54
C ASP A 617 21.83 -4.27 -14.02
N VAL A 618 21.33 -3.05 -14.28
CA VAL A 618 21.18 -2.54 -15.65
C VAL A 618 22.51 -2.00 -16.17
N ASN A 619 23.33 -1.43 -15.28
CA ASN A 619 24.66 -0.95 -15.63
C ASN A 619 25.62 -2.08 -16.01
N ALA A 620 25.44 -3.27 -15.45
CA ALA A 620 26.21 -4.47 -15.75
C ALA A 620 25.89 -5.11 -17.11
N ALA A 621 24.76 -4.75 -17.75
CA ALA A 621 24.35 -5.29 -19.05
C ALA A 621 25.25 -4.73 -20.19
N ALA A 622 26.23 -5.50 -20.60
CA ALA A 622 27.24 -5.09 -21.58
C ALA A 622 26.69 -4.88 -23.01
N GLU A 623 25.53 -5.46 -23.33
CA GLU A 623 24.98 -5.50 -24.70
C GLU A 623 24.15 -4.25 -25.08
N LEU A 624 23.77 -3.40 -24.12
CA LEU A 624 22.93 -2.24 -24.35
C LEU A 624 23.74 -1.01 -24.81
N THR A 625 23.23 -0.29 -25.81
CA THR A 625 23.72 1.05 -26.13
C THR A 625 23.47 2.02 -24.97
N PRO A 626 24.21 3.15 -24.89
CA PRO A 626 23.99 4.14 -23.82
C PRO A 626 22.56 4.66 -23.75
N GLY A 627 21.87 4.80 -24.88
CA GLY A 627 20.46 5.26 -24.93
C GLY A 627 19.50 4.19 -24.42
N GLU A 628 19.65 2.96 -24.88
CA GLU A 628 18.84 1.81 -24.44
C GLU A 628 19.05 1.54 -22.95
N ARG A 629 20.30 1.61 -22.47
CA ARG A 629 20.63 1.47 -21.05
C ARG A 629 19.93 2.53 -20.22
N GLN A 630 19.98 3.80 -20.63
CA GLN A 630 19.29 4.88 -19.93
C GLN A 630 17.78 4.62 -19.88
N HIS A 631 17.18 4.19 -20.99
CA HIS A 631 15.74 3.87 -21.03
C HIS A 631 15.39 2.72 -20.08
N ALA A 632 16.16 1.63 -20.12
CA ALA A 632 15.96 0.46 -19.27
C ALA A 632 16.09 0.78 -17.75
N ILE A 633 16.99 1.72 -17.38
CA ILE A 633 17.09 2.22 -16.00
C ILE A 633 15.78 2.86 -15.56
N TRP A 634 15.23 3.77 -16.37
CA TRP A 634 13.99 4.46 -16.02
C TRP A 634 12.78 3.52 -16.03
N GLU A 635 12.74 2.55 -16.93
CA GLU A 635 11.70 1.51 -16.97
C GLU A 635 11.75 0.66 -15.69
N LYS A 636 12.93 0.16 -15.30
CA LYS A 636 13.11 -0.60 -14.06
C LYS A 636 12.73 0.22 -12.82
N LEU A 637 13.09 1.50 -12.77
CA LEU A 637 12.68 2.41 -11.70
C LEU A 637 11.17 2.55 -11.63
N GLY A 638 10.49 2.72 -12.78
CA GLY A 638 9.04 2.81 -12.86
C GLY A 638 8.35 1.57 -12.28
N LEU A 639 8.81 0.38 -12.66
CA LEU A 639 8.30 -0.89 -12.16
C LEU A 639 8.50 -1.04 -10.64
N LEU A 640 9.71 -0.77 -10.14
CA LEU A 640 10.03 -0.87 -8.71
C LEU A 640 9.22 0.11 -7.87
N LEU A 641 9.14 1.38 -8.28
CA LEU A 641 8.42 2.41 -7.53
C LEU A 641 6.91 2.19 -7.55
N SER A 642 6.36 1.69 -8.66
CA SER A 642 4.96 1.27 -8.73
C SER A 642 4.67 0.07 -7.82
N ALA A 643 5.60 -0.87 -7.71
CA ALA A 643 5.46 -2.01 -6.79
C ALA A 643 5.52 -1.57 -5.32
N ARG A 644 6.40 -0.61 -4.98
CA ARG A 644 6.52 -0.05 -3.61
C ARG A 644 5.30 0.76 -3.20
N GLU A 645 4.71 1.51 -4.13
CA GLU A 645 3.44 2.20 -3.91
C GLU A 645 2.32 1.19 -3.60
N ARG A 646 2.17 0.13 -4.41
CA ARG A 646 1.19 -0.93 -4.15
C ARG A 646 1.42 -1.62 -2.81
N ARG A 647 2.69 -1.89 -2.44
CA ARG A 647 3.05 -2.45 -1.13
C ARG A 647 2.54 -1.57 0.02
N ALA A 648 2.73 -0.27 -0.08
CA ALA A 648 2.26 0.70 0.91
C ALA A 648 0.73 0.73 1.02
N ASP A 649 0.04 0.75 -0.13
CA ASP A 649 -1.42 0.73 -0.19
C ASP A 649 -2.00 -0.58 0.38
N ASP A 650 -1.41 -1.72 0.05
CA ASP A 650 -1.88 -3.03 0.52
C ASP A 650 -1.69 -3.17 2.04
N ALA A 651 -0.54 -2.69 2.57
CA ALA A 651 -0.30 -2.66 4.01
C ALA A 651 -1.30 -1.77 4.74
N SER A 652 -1.58 -0.57 4.24
CA SER A 652 -2.57 0.35 4.82
C SER A 652 -3.98 -0.24 4.80
N ARG A 653 -4.38 -0.85 3.69
CA ARG A 653 -5.69 -1.53 3.56
C ARG A 653 -5.84 -2.74 4.48
N ASP A 654 -4.78 -3.52 4.68
CA ASP A 654 -4.81 -4.68 5.59
C ASP A 654 -5.04 -4.24 7.05
N VAL A 655 -4.34 -3.17 7.48
CA VAL A 655 -4.53 -2.57 8.82
C VAL A 655 -5.93 -1.99 8.99
N GLU A 656 -6.44 -1.25 8.00
CA GLU A 656 -7.80 -0.71 8.06
C GLU A 656 -8.85 -1.83 8.13
N ALA A 657 -8.69 -2.88 7.33
CA ALA A 657 -9.59 -4.03 7.35
C ALA A 657 -9.58 -4.73 8.70
N TRP A 658 -8.38 -4.92 9.30
CA TRP A 658 -8.25 -5.49 10.64
C TRP A 658 -8.94 -4.62 11.69
N LEU A 659 -8.66 -3.32 11.69
CA LEU A 659 -9.28 -2.37 12.63
C LEU A 659 -10.81 -2.35 12.49
N LYS A 660 -11.34 -2.36 11.27
CA LYS A 660 -12.78 -2.42 10.99
C LYS A 660 -13.39 -3.73 11.51
N CYS A 661 -12.74 -4.87 11.30
CA CYS A 661 -13.15 -6.16 11.87
C CYS A 661 -13.15 -6.12 13.39
N TRP A 662 -12.06 -5.59 13.98
CA TRP A 662 -11.94 -5.50 15.44
C TRP A 662 -13.05 -4.63 16.04
N PHE A 663 -13.37 -3.49 15.43
CA PHE A 663 -14.46 -2.60 15.84
C PHE A 663 -15.84 -3.27 15.77
N VAL A 664 -16.11 -3.98 14.67
CA VAL A 664 -17.41 -4.66 14.48
C VAL A 664 -17.56 -5.91 15.36
N LYS A 665 -16.48 -6.47 15.88
CA LYS A 665 -16.50 -7.64 16.79
C LYS A 665 -17.37 -7.39 18.04
N GLU A 666 -17.41 -6.15 18.53
CA GLU A 666 -18.24 -5.77 19.67
C GLU A 666 -19.75 -5.70 19.33
N HIS A 667 -20.07 -5.62 18.03
CA HIS A 667 -21.44 -5.52 17.52
C HIS A 667 -22.01 -6.85 16.98
N VAL A 668 -21.37 -7.98 17.30
CA VAL A 668 -21.89 -9.29 16.89
C VAL A 668 -23.27 -9.54 17.49
N GLY A 669 -24.24 -9.90 16.65
CA GLY A 669 -25.64 -10.09 17.01
C GLY A 669 -26.53 -8.86 16.77
N GLU A 670 -25.98 -7.67 16.59
CA GLU A 670 -26.73 -6.44 16.30
C GLU A 670 -27.17 -6.38 14.83
N VAL A 671 -28.23 -5.62 14.58
CA VAL A 671 -28.83 -5.47 13.25
C VAL A 671 -28.68 -4.04 12.76
N PHE A 672 -28.18 -3.90 11.54
CA PHE A 672 -27.93 -2.63 10.89
C PHE A 672 -28.65 -2.52 9.55
N SER A 673 -28.96 -1.30 9.12
CA SER A 673 -29.25 -0.99 7.73
C SER A 673 -27.96 -0.89 6.93
N GLY A 674 -28.00 -1.29 5.68
CA GLY A 674 -26.87 -1.20 4.79
C GLY A 674 -27.27 -1.25 3.33
N ARG A 675 -26.31 -1.05 2.45
CA ARG A 675 -26.48 -1.11 0.99
C ARG A 675 -25.58 -2.16 0.39
N VAL A 676 -26.09 -2.83 -0.64
CA VAL A 676 -25.31 -3.78 -1.43
C VAL A 676 -24.30 -3.01 -2.25
N THR A 677 -23.00 -3.21 -1.98
CA THR A 677 -21.84 -2.58 -2.67
C THR A 677 -21.14 -3.51 -3.64
N GLY A 678 -21.42 -4.82 -3.52
CA GLY A 678 -20.87 -5.82 -4.43
C GLY A 678 -21.79 -7.03 -4.56
N VAL A 679 -21.80 -7.64 -5.74
CA VAL A 679 -22.54 -8.89 -6.01
C VAL A 679 -21.58 -9.86 -6.65
N ALA A 680 -21.49 -11.07 -6.08
CA ALA A 680 -20.62 -12.14 -6.55
C ALA A 680 -21.41 -13.47 -6.61
N PRO A 681 -20.93 -14.49 -7.33
CA PRO A 681 -21.60 -15.80 -7.38
C PRO A 681 -21.81 -16.43 -6.00
N PHE A 682 -20.95 -16.11 -5.03
CA PHE A 682 -20.98 -16.68 -3.68
C PHE A 682 -21.72 -15.79 -2.65
N GLY A 683 -22.19 -14.58 -3.02
CA GLY A 683 -22.95 -13.73 -2.09
C GLY A 683 -22.95 -12.25 -2.41
N LEU A 684 -23.39 -11.46 -1.42
CA LEU A 684 -23.52 -10.01 -1.47
C LEU A 684 -22.51 -9.35 -0.54
N PHE A 685 -21.80 -8.35 -1.02
CA PHE A 685 -21.08 -7.42 -0.15
C PHE A 685 -22.04 -6.30 0.25
N VAL A 686 -22.10 -6.02 1.54
CA VAL A 686 -23.01 -5.01 2.11
C VAL A 686 -22.19 -4.06 2.95
N THR A 687 -22.31 -2.76 2.68
CA THR A 687 -21.72 -1.71 3.52
C THR A 687 -22.79 -1.17 4.48
N LEU A 688 -22.48 -1.12 5.77
CA LEU A 688 -23.38 -0.62 6.80
C LEU A 688 -23.48 0.91 6.74
N ASP A 689 -24.70 1.46 6.79
CA ASP A 689 -24.95 2.90 6.65
C ASP A 689 -24.40 3.73 7.84
N THR A 690 -24.29 3.12 9.02
CA THR A 690 -23.89 3.83 10.26
C THR A 690 -22.43 3.60 10.64
N LEU A 691 -21.89 2.43 10.35
CA LEU A 691 -20.53 2.03 10.72
C LEU A 691 -19.55 2.15 9.57
N PHE A 692 -20.02 2.33 8.33
CA PHE A 692 -19.22 2.41 7.10
C PHE A 692 -18.27 1.22 6.91
N VAL A 693 -18.70 0.04 7.34
CA VAL A 693 -17.94 -1.21 7.26
C VAL A 693 -18.62 -2.16 6.30
N GLU A 694 -17.84 -2.81 5.46
CA GLU A 694 -18.31 -3.80 4.49
C GLU A 694 -18.19 -5.22 5.04
N GLY A 695 -19.20 -6.05 4.78
CA GLY A 695 -19.18 -7.47 5.10
C GLY A 695 -19.92 -8.31 4.05
N LEU A 696 -19.77 -9.62 4.15
CA LEU A 696 -20.33 -10.60 3.23
C LEU A 696 -21.60 -11.23 3.76
N VAL A 697 -22.67 -11.16 2.99
CA VAL A 697 -23.84 -12.07 3.12
C VAL A 697 -23.64 -13.21 2.17
N HIS A 698 -23.30 -14.39 2.67
CA HIS A 698 -23.11 -15.57 1.83
C HIS A 698 -24.41 -15.96 1.12
N VAL A 699 -24.31 -16.55 -0.10
CA VAL A 699 -25.49 -16.91 -0.93
C VAL A 699 -26.46 -17.83 -0.20
N SER A 700 -25.99 -18.71 0.70
CA SER A 700 -26.82 -19.57 1.54
C SER A 700 -27.70 -18.82 2.55
N GLU A 701 -27.34 -17.58 2.91
CA GLU A 701 -28.08 -16.74 3.85
C GLU A 701 -29.17 -15.90 3.16
N LEU A 702 -29.25 -15.90 1.82
CA LEU A 702 -30.26 -15.16 1.05
C LEU A 702 -31.63 -15.82 1.10
N GLY A 703 -31.70 -17.09 1.47
CA GLY A 703 -32.95 -17.84 1.63
C GLY A 703 -32.86 -19.28 1.12
N SER A 704 -34.01 -19.97 1.10
CA SER A 704 -34.11 -21.36 0.67
C SER A 704 -34.28 -21.54 -0.85
N ASP A 705 -33.83 -20.57 -1.64
CA ASP A 705 -33.90 -20.59 -3.11
C ASP A 705 -32.49 -20.79 -3.70
N TYR A 706 -32.41 -21.26 -4.93
CA TYR A 706 -31.16 -21.26 -5.68
C TYR A 706 -31.00 -19.93 -6.39
N PHE A 707 -29.89 -19.24 -6.11
CA PHE A 707 -29.59 -17.93 -6.67
C PHE A 707 -28.61 -18.05 -7.82
N GLN A 708 -29.03 -17.63 -9.01
CA GLN A 708 -28.19 -17.51 -10.18
C GLN A 708 -27.53 -16.13 -10.23
N TYR A 709 -26.24 -16.14 -10.45
CA TYR A 709 -25.46 -14.90 -10.66
C TYR A 709 -25.54 -14.49 -12.13
N ASN A 710 -25.93 -13.26 -12.35
CA ASN A 710 -25.87 -12.59 -13.65
C ASN A 710 -24.75 -11.57 -13.64
N GLU A 711 -23.65 -11.90 -14.32
CA GLU A 711 -22.46 -11.06 -14.35
C GLU A 711 -22.74 -9.70 -15.03
N SER A 712 -23.46 -9.68 -16.14
CA SER A 712 -23.76 -8.47 -16.90
C SER A 712 -24.68 -7.48 -16.17
N MET A 713 -25.48 -7.97 -15.20
CA MET A 713 -26.40 -7.15 -14.39
C MET A 713 -25.88 -6.92 -12.97
N HIS A 714 -24.78 -7.58 -12.58
CA HIS A 714 -24.33 -7.63 -11.20
C HIS A 714 -25.47 -7.92 -10.23
N GLU A 715 -26.25 -8.96 -10.52
CA GLU A 715 -27.39 -9.37 -9.71
C GLU A 715 -27.37 -10.86 -9.35
N LEU A 716 -27.88 -11.18 -8.16
CA LEU A 716 -28.25 -12.54 -7.79
C LEU A 716 -29.79 -12.65 -7.88
N ARG A 717 -30.27 -13.61 -8.68
CA ARG A 717 -31.70 -13.83 -8.90
C ARG A 717 -32.09 -15.23 -8.45
N GLY A 718 -33.07 -15.31 -7.55
CA GLY A 718 -33.68 -16.55 -7.12
C GLY A 718 -34.46 -17.22 -8.26
N GLU A 719 -34.14 -18.47 -8.54
CA GLU A 719 -34.76 -19.22 -9.64
C GLU A 719 -36.27 -19.38 -9.45
N ARG A 720 -36.68 -19.77 -8.24
CA ARG A 720 -38.08 -20.09 -7.92
C ARG A 720 -38.87 -18.86 -7.47
N THR A 721 -38.25 -18.02 -6.62
CA THR A 721 -38.93 -16.87 -6.00
C THR A 721 -38.89 -15.63 -6.87
N GLY A 722 -37.97 -15.56 -7.83
CA GLY A 722 -37.72 -14.36 -8.63
C GLY A 722 -37.16 -13.19 -7.85
N ILE A 723 -36.82 -13.37 -6.56
CA ILE A 723 -36.20 -12.32 -5.72
C ILE A 723 -34.86 -11.94 -6.34
N ARG A 724 -34.59 -10.64 -6.39
CA ARG A 724 -33.36 -10.12 -6.97
C ARG A 724 -32.64 -9.27 -5.94
N TYR A 725 -31.32 -9.40 -5.90
CA TYR A 725 -30.42 -8.55 -5.15
C TYR A 725 -29.44 -7.91 -6.11
N ARG A 726 -29.39 -6.58 -6.10
CA ARG A 726 -28.59 -5.76 -7.01
C ARG A 726 -27.70 -4.80 -6.23
N LEU A 727 -26.76 -4.22 -6.91
CA LEU A 727 -26.01 -3.10 -6.38
C LEU A 727 -26.95 -1.98 -5.94
N THR A 728 -26.64 -1.31 -4.83
CA THR A 728 -27.41 -0.26 -4.13
C THR A 728 -28.69 -0.68 -3.44
N ASP A 729 -29.14 -1.92 -3.58
CA ASP A 729 -30.31 -2.35 -2.83
C ASP A 729 -30.12 -2.13 -1.33
N ALA A 730 -31.11 -1.50 -0.68
CA ALA A 730 -31.12 -1.33 0.75
C ALA A 730 -31.52 -2.64 1.43
N VAL A 731 -30.72 -3.08 2.37
CA VAL A 731 -30.91 -4.34 3.09
C VAL A 731 -30.73 -4.14 4.59
N HIS A 732 -31.34 -5.01 5.39
CA HIS A 732 -31.07 -5.11 6.80
C HIS A 732 -30.28 -6.37 7.07
N VAL A 733 -29.15 -6.22 7.76
CA VAL A 733 -28.23 -7.33 8.04
C VAL A 733 -27.87 -7.38 9.52
N GLN A 734 -27.76 -8.58 10.04
CA GLN A 734 -27.22 -8.86 11.37
C GLN A 734 -25.75 -9.22 11.23
N VAL A 735 -24.90 -8.70 12.10
CA VAL A 735 -23.51 -9.14 12.21
C VAL A 735 -23.52 -10.56 12.78
N ALA A 736 -23.22 -11.55 11.94
CA ALA A 736 -23.28 -12.95 12.32
C ALA A 736 -21.96 -13.43 12.92
N ARG A 737 -20.84 -13.06 12.31
CA ARG A 737 -19.50 -13.48 12.72
C ARG A 737 -18.47 -12.46 12.24
N VAL A 738 -17.43 -12.29 13.04
CA VAL A 738 -16.23 -11.53 12.66
C VAL A 738 -15.02 -12.44 12.80
N ASP A 739 -14.26 -12.54 11.73
CA ASP A 739 -13.02 -13.29 11.65
C ASP A 739 -11.86 -12.30 11.50
N LEU A 740 -11.13 -12.07 12.58
CA LEU A 740 -10.01 -11.13 12.59
C LEU A 740 -8.84 -11.62 11.74
N GLU A 741 -8.57 -12.92 11.74
CA GLU A 741 -7.46 -13.50 10.97
C GLU A 741 -7.72 -13.39 9.47
N ALA A 742 -8.96 -13.70 9.06
CA ALA A 742 -9.36 -13.60 7.66
C ALA A 742 -9.69 -12.16 7.22
N ARG A 743 -9.70 -11.17 8.12
CA ARG A 743 -10.22 -9.81 7.87
C ARG A 743 -11.60 -9.85 7.25
N ARG A 744 -12.50 -10.68 7.80
CA ARG A 744 -13.85 -10.91 7.27
C ARG A 744 -14.92 -10.63 8.28
N ILE A 745 -15.98 -9.97 7.79
CA ILE A 745 -17.22 -9.76 8.51
C ILE A 745 -18.30 -10.52 7.76
N GLU A 746 -18.94 -11.45 8.43
CA GLU A 746 -20.05 -12.21 7.88
C GLU A 746 -21.36 -11.64 8.39
N PHE A 747 -22.25 -11.35 7.47
CA PHE A 747 -23.58 -10.84 7.76
C PHE A 747 -24.64 -11.91 7.44
N ARG A 748 -25.74 -11.84 8.17
CA ARG A 748 -26.97 -12.58 7.88
C ARG A 748 -28.06 -11.60 7.46
N LEU A 749 -28.76 -11.90 6.38
CA LEU A 749 -29.86 -11.10 5.90
C LEU A 749 -31.07 -11.17 6.88
N VAL A 750 -31.60 -10.03 7.27
CA VAL A 750 -32.79 -9.93 8.12
C VAL A 750 -33.97 -9.46 7.26
N LYS A 751 -35.07 -10.23 7.25
CA LYS A 751 -36.26 -9.84 6.51
C LYS A 751 -36.93 -8.61 7.16
N ASP A 752 -37.50 -7.71 6.36
CA ASP A 752 -38.10 -6.46 6.82
C ASP A 752 -39.10 -6.61 7.98
N THR A 753 -39.86 -7.69 8.00
CA THR A 753 -40.78 -8.03 9.10
C THR A 753 -40.06 -8.29 10.41
N GLY A 754 -38.87 -8.92 10.36
CA GLY A 754 -38.03 -9.19 11.51
C GLY A 754 -37.37 -7.91 12.03
N TYR A 755 -36.89 -7.04 11.15
CA TYR A 755 -36.27 -5.77 11.50
C TYR A 755 -37.23 -4.83 12.24
N LYS A 756 -38.49 -4.70 11.76
CA LYS A 756 -39.54 -3.91 12.42
C LYS A 756 -39.86 -4.43 13.84
N ALA A 757 -39.87 -5.76 14.00
CA ALA A 757 -40.10 -6.39 15.31
C ALA A 757 -38.91 -6.15 16.27
N LEU A 758 -37.68 -6.29 15.81
CA LEU A 758 -36.46 -6.04 16.60
C LEU A 758 -36.34 -4.57 17.00
N LYS A 759 -36.57 -3.64 16.09
CA LYS A 759 -36.56 -2.19 16.38
C LYS A 759 -37.61 -1.79 17.36
N LYS A 760 -38.80 -2.39 17.28
CA LYS A 760 -39.90 -2.19 18.26
C LYS A 760 -39.55 -2.76 19.62
N ALA A 761 -38.83 -3.88 19.69
CA ALA A 761 -38.36 -4.48 20.94
C ALA A 761 -37.24 -3.64 21.58
N ALA A 762 -36.33 -3.10 20.81
CA ALA A 762 -35.25 -2.25 21.28
C ALA A 762 -35.70 -0.84 21.69
N SER A 763 -36.79 -0.32 21.12
CA SER A 763 -37.38 0.99 21.43
C SER A 763 -38.49 0.96 22.51
N ALA A 764 -38.85 -0.22 23.01
CA ALA A 764 -39.81 -0.35 24.11
C ALA A 764 -39.13 0.06 25.41
N PRO A 765 -39.69 1.03 26.18
CA PRO A 765 -39.16 1.34 27.50
C PRO A 765 -39.24 0.08 28.35
N ALA A 766 -38.17 -0.20 29.11
CA ALA A 766 -38.16 -1.28 30.09
C ALA A 766 -39.30 -1.04 31.09
N GLU A 767 -40.40 -1.79 30.96
CA GLU A 767 -41.48 -1.72 31.94
C GLU A 767 -40.96 -2.19 33.30
N PRO A 768 -41.23 -1.45 34.40
CA PRO A 768 -40.89 -1.93 35.70
C PRO A 768 -41.73 -3.17 35.98
N THR A 769 -41.11 -4.27 36.29
CA THR A 769 -41.72 -5.53 36.69
C THR A 769 -42.60 -5.31 37.93
N THR A 770 -43.87 -5.01 37.69
CA THR A 770 -44.90 -5.07 38.74
C THR A 770 -45.29 -6.53 38.96
N ALA A 771 -45.00 -7.00 40.17
CA ALA A 771 -45.32 -8.32 40.64
C ALA A 771 -46.86 -8.56 40.56
N ARG A 772 -47.29 -9.50 39.73
CA ARG A 772 -48.64 -10.03 39.69
C ARG A 772 -48.80 -11.07 40.80
N ARG A 773 -49.57 -10.68 41.86
CA ARG A 773 -50.10 -11.56 42.88
C ARG A 773 -51.15 -12.50 42.27
N GLY A 774 -51.02 -13.82 42.48
CA GLY A 774 -52.12 -14.73 42.12
C GLY A 774 -51.82 -16.19 42.38
N LYS A 775 -52.21 -16.62 43.62
CA LYS A 775 -52.75 -17.90 44.07
C LYS A 775 -52.02 -19.23 44.03
N LYS A 776 -51.59 -19.64 45.23
CA LYS A 776 -51.67 -20.96 45.93
C LYS A 776 -51.48 -22.25 45.09
N ALA A 777 -50.41 -22.97 45.38
CA ALA A 777 -50.46 -24.36 45.92
C ALA A 777 -49.08 -24.81 46.45
N ALA A 778 -49.09 -25.15 47.71
CA ALA A 778 -48.44 -26.18 48.50
C ALA A 778 -46.93 -26.52 48.38
N THR A 779 -46.27 -26.15 49.45
CA THR A 779 -45.33 -26.91 50.30
C THR A 779 -44.17 -27.73 49.70
N ALA A 780 -42.97 -27.16 49.81
CA ALA A 780 -41.75 -27.84 50.27
C ALA A 780 -40.77 -26.78 50.81
N LYS A 781 -40.21 -27.02 51.99
CA LYS A 781 -39.33 -26.07 52.70
C LYS A 781 -37.96 -25.95 51.98
N PRO A 782 -37.33 -24.76 52.03
CA PRO A 782 -35.94 -24.60 51.63
C PRO A 782 -35.02 -24.54 52.85
N GLU A 783 -33.88 -25.17 52.78
CA GLU A 783 -32.72 -24.91 53.64
C GLU A 783 -32.06 -23.59 53.35
N ALA A 784 -31.74 -22.89 54.44
CA ALA A 784 -31.19 -21.54 54.44
C ALA A 784 -29.67 -21.55 54.14
N LEU A 785 -29.26 -20.71 53.24
CA LEU A 785 -27.87 -20.20 53.17
C LEU A 785 -27.89 -18.71 53.55
N LYS A 786 -27.16 -18.44 54.65
CA LYS A 786 -27.09 -17.16 55.37
C LYS A 786 -26.35 -16.08 54.61
N GLY A 787 -26.83 -14.88 54.75
CA GLY A 787 -26.34 -13.65 54.18
C GLY A 787 -24.97 -13.18 54.63
N THR A 788 -24.35 -12.46 53.72
CA THR A 788 -23.15 -11.66 53.99
C THR A 788 -23.57 -10.29 54.57
N THR A 789 -23.09 -10.05 55.78
CA THR A 789 -23.45 -8.90 56.63
C THR A 789 -22.76 -7.61 56.18
N ALA A 790 -23.43 -6.48 56.46
CA ALA A 790 -22.99 -5.09 56.22
C ALA A 790 -21.58 -4.74 56.76
N SER A 791 -20.98 -5.64 57.55
CA SER A 791 -19.62 -5.52 58.06
C SER A 791 -18.51 -5.74 57.00
N GLN A 792 -18.76 -6.52 55.93
CA GLN A 792 -17.75 -6.79 54.90
C GLN A 792 -17.66 -5.63 53.88
N ARG A 793 -18.74 -4.85 53.66
CA ARG A 793 -18.67 -3.66 52.81
C ARG A 793 -17.87 -2.53 53.47
N ARG A 794 -18.00 -2.33 54.80
CA ARG A 794 -17.22 -1.32 55.53
C ARG A 794 -15.72 -1.65 55.62
N SER A 795 -15.35 -2.93 55.51
CA SER A 795 -13.92 -3.33 55.52
C SER A 795 -13.21 -3.08 54.21
N ALA A 796 -13.94 -3.17 53.08
CA ALA A 796 -13.41 -2.87 51.75
C ALA A 796 -13.19 -1.35 51.55
N GLU A 797 -14.14 -0.54 52.00
CA GLU A 797 -14.03 0.95 51.91
C GLU A 797 -12.91 1.48 52.84
N LYS A 798 -12.68 0.90 54.02
CA LYS A 798 -11.55 1.29 54.90
C LYS A 798 -10.18 0.87 54.33
N ARG A 799 -10.08 -0.20 53.54
CA ARG A 799 -8.84 -0.59 52.88
C ARG A 799 -8.53 0.31 51.69
N ALA A 800 -9.54 0.77 50.91
CA ALA A 800 -9.37 1.71 49.83
C ALA A 800 -8.94 3.11 50.32
N ALA A 801 -9.52 3.57 51.41
CA ALA A 801 -9.17 4.87 52.05
C ALA A 801 -7.76 4.88 52.66
N LYS A 802 -7.26 3.73 53.09
CA LYS A 802 -5.90 3.60 53.67
C LYS A 802 -4.82 3.49 52.58
N ALA A 803 -5.18 2.99 51.41
CA ALA A 803 -4.28 2.98 50.24
C ALA A 803 -4.10 4.38 49.63
N ALA A 804 -5.19 5.15 49.57
CA ALA A 804 -5.15 6.55 49.09
C ALA A 804 -4.36 7.50 50.01
N LYS A 805 -4.33 7.24 51.34
CA LYS A 805 -3.55 8.04 52.29
C LYS A 805 -2.06 7.71 52.31
N LYS A 806 -1.63 6.55 51.75
CA LYS A 806 -0.22 6.16 51.68
C LYS A 806 0.48 6.60 50.40
N ALA A 807 -0.28 7.04 49.40
CA ALA A 807 0.23 7.61 48.15
C ALA A 807 0.43 9.14 48.18
N GLY A 808 -0.06 9.83 49.23
CA GLY A 808 -0.04 11.31 49.32
C GLY A 808 1.11 11.91 50.15
N SER A 809 2.10 11.16 50.57
CA SER A 809 3.16 11.66 51.45
C SER A 809 4.56 11.31 50.96
N LYS A 810 4.95 11.80 49.79
CA LYS A 810 6.35 11.91 49.39
C LYS A 810 6.46 12.86 48.17
N SER A 811 6.47 14.18 48.44
CA SER A 811 7.18 15.17 47.61
C SER A 811 7.15 16.53 48.30
N SER A 812 8.20 16.82 49.03
CA SER A 812 8.56 18.18 49.41
C SER A 812 9.67 18.66 48.51
N PRO A 813 9.67 19.95 48.06
CA PRO A 813 10.67 20.44 47.12
C PRO A 813 11.98 20.84 47.83
N PRO A 814 13.14 20.78 47.20
CA PRO A 814 14.42 21.22 47.79
C PRO A 814 14.53 22.73 47.79
N LYS A 815 14.98 23.24 48.93
CA LYS A 815 15.30 24.67 49.20
C LYS A 815 16.47 25.15 48.34
N ALA A 816 16.32 26.36 47.81
CA ALA A 816 17.35 27.12 47.13
C ALA A 816 18.57 27.37 48.01
N GLY A 817 19.73 26.91 47.58
CA GLY A 817 21.02 27.26 48.17
C GLY A 817 21.60 28.51 47.50
N LYS A 818 21.87 29.56 48.29
CA LYS A 818 22.63 30.74 47.91
C LYS A 818 24.08 30.34 47.66
N THR A 819 24.62 30.64 46.48
CA THR A 819 26.08 30.66 46.26
C THR A 819 26.59 32.08 46.10
N SER A 820 27.48 32.39 46.96
CA SER A 820 28.27 33.62 46.98
C SER A 820 29.31 33.65 45.83
N SER A 821 29.45 34.86 45.31
CA SER A 821 30.51 35.25 44.36
C SER A 821 31.93 35.03 44.88
N ARG A 822 32.81 34.50 44.03
CA ARG A 822 34.24 34.83 44.13
C ARG A 822 34.87 34.96 42.74
N LYS A 823 35.35 36.16 42.44
CA LYS A 823 36.29 36.55 41.37
C LYS A 823 37.63 35.85 41.53
N ARG A 824 38.22 35.48 40.42
CA ARG A 824 39.63 35.66 40.01
C ARG A 824 39.99 34.47 39.09
N ARG A 825 40.56 34.69 38.05
CA ARG A 825 41.41 35.35 37.06
C ARG A 825 41.23 34.75 35.72
#